data_4c0f278aa57f2d22535a4dab14cd6a52
#
_entry.id   4c0f278aa57f2d22535a4dab14cd6a52
#
_cell.length_a   1.000
_cell.length_b   1.000
_cell.length_c   1.000
_cell.angle_alpha   90.00
_cell.angle_beta   90.00
_cell.angle_gamma   90.00
#
_symmetry.space_group_name_H-M   'P 1'
#
loop_
_entity.id
_entity.type
_entity.pdbx_description
1 polymer ?
#
loop_
_entity_poly.entity_id
_entity_poly.type
_entity_poly.pdbx_seq_one_letter_code
_entity_poly.pdbx_strand_id
1 'polypeptide(L)'
;MDSYYDRLIDRAATIDELLSDDFEAIHGEKDSAGFGQRRLSAWCQSAASGDWSLFGRRIERDGLDSSGVLARLTAVRRKPTAPMPLWAADAKWILPALEAPAKPGARRPAAQAEPVAFEHLLTGVVESAEALQQSGLGDKTAANLKAPAYDCLRRVLLTGLSELVAPALYERFSAMRNAAETTGLRQDSRTAFYEKFVSEMKAGGLRQLFEEKPVLLRLISTIVRQWIETSREFIQRLDADLALIRSVVQAGGQGGVIQIEGGFSDPHNGGRSVKIVIFADGSKVVYKPKDLQVDVAWQTLIDRLNRASPPVELKTARALARDGYGWTECIEHSGCATADEFKAFFSRVGAWLAIFHCFAANDMHQENIVAAGSHPVPIDLETILQSSSSEQRPSEPDDAAFDAATEKLANSVMATGLLPAYGRGPDGKVFAMGGVTADWNTKIRIKWENINSNDMRPTRWKDVVTNNPNLPHVNGLYAKFSDHIEELIAGFDAYARFLLEKGKDAALFDGFSGLVVRKVVRATRFYAMLLQRLKNHKTMDDGVAWSAQADFVARLADWDTNDDPLWPVQRAERSALLTLNIPHFVSVTDGQELKDEAGFRMRLPSTHGLTRARARFAHLDRDEIDWQVKVIKINTNSLVTAGRPPVSPARRKLPNLRGPAPSDLTFRAEAQRAADELARYAIRRGQAAAWIGLDWLGDAEVFQLVALGTDLYNGTAGLSVFLSAHAAVTEKSASRELAFAGVARVRKQIRSRNAARIARSLGLGGGIGLGSIVYALTIMSKNLRDPGLRDDAHRASELLTDELIAADKRLDVIGGSAGAILCLLRLYRDGQSETVLRRAVKCGEHLLAQGRLGEPGRRSWVGQGLGSRALNGMSHGA
;
A
#
# COMPACT_ATOMS: atom_id res chain seq x y z
N MET A 1 21.44 5.63 -39.46
CA MET A 1 20.68 4.88 -38.43
C MET A 1 21.10 5.25 -37.00
N ASP A 2 22.39 5.48 -36.76
CA ASP A 2 22.86 5.84 -35.40
C ASP A 2 22.26 7.14 -34.88
N SER A 3 22.11 8.18 -35.71
CA SER A 3 21.50 9.45 -35.29
C SER A 3 20.04 9.35 -34.81
N TYR A 4 19.25 8.36 -35.26
CA TYR A 4 17.90 8.12 -34.78
C TYR A 4 17.89 7.62 -33.32
N TYR A 5 18.69 6.60 -33.05
CA TYR A 5 18.77 6.04 -31.70
C TYR A 5 19.44 7.00 -30.73
N ASP A 6 20.44 7.79 -31.15
CA ASP A 6 21.05 8.81 -30.31
C ASP A 6 20.03 9.87 -29.85
N ARG A 7 19.19 10.37 -30.79
CA ARG A 7 18.08 11.29 -30.41
C ARG A 7 17.11 10.67 -29.42
N LEU A 8 16.78 9.37 -29.58
CA LEU A 8 15.90 8.69 -28.62
C LEU A 8 16.56 8.53 -27.26
N ILE A 9 17.85 8.21 -27.20
CA ILE A 9 18.63 8.08 -25.97
C ILE A 9 18.61 9.41 -25.21
N ASP A 10 18.95 10.52 -25.88
CA ASP A 10 19.01 11.85 -25.24
C ASP A 10 17.64 12.27 -24.67
N ARG A 11 16.56 11.96 -25.40
CA ARG A 11 15.20 12.31 -24.98
C ARG A 11 14.57 11.35 -23.96
N ALA A 12 14.96 10.07 -23.97
CA ALA A 12 14.49 9.07 -23.01
C ALA A 12 15.38 8.97 -21.77
N ALA A 13 16.47 9.75 -21.68
CA ALA A 13 17.37 9.73 -20.56
C ALA A 13 16.68 10.18 -19.27
N THR A 14 16.90 9.44 -18.19
CA THR A 14 16.37 9.73 -16.86
C THR A 14 17.15 10.86 -16.19
N ILE A 15 16.60 11.42 -15.12
CA ILE A 15 17.30 12.40 -14.28
C ILE A 15 18.66 11.84 -13.85
N ASP A 16 18.70 10.61 -13.34
CA ASP A 16 19.93 10.02 -12.83
C ASP A 16 20.98 9.82 -13.95
N GLU A 17 20.55 9.43 -15.16
CA GLU A 17 21.44 9.31 -16.33
C GLU A 17 21.97 10.68 -16.77
N LEU A 18 21.13 11.69 -16.89
CA LEU A 18 21.56 13.03 -17.27
C LEU A 18 22.51 13.67 -16.27
N LEU A 19 22.39 13.33 -14.99
CA LEU A 19 23.30 13.79 -13.94
C LEU A 19 24.59 12.96 -13.83
N SER A 20 24.67 11.81 -14.53
CA SER A 20 25.87 10.96 -14.54
C SER A 20 26.98 11.51 -15.44
N ASP A 21 28.16 10.88 -15.39
CA ASP A 21 29.29 11.22 -16.25
C ASP A 21 29.14 10.80 -17.71
N ASP A 22 28.13 10.02 -18.04
CA ASP A 22 27.88 9.54 -19.42
C ASP A 22 27.27 10.63 -20.32
N PHE A 23 26.76 11.71 -19.74
CA PHE A 23 26.19 12.84 -20.45
C PHE A 23 26.98 14.12 -20.22
N GLU A 24 27.01 14.98 -21.22
CA GLU A 24 27.67 16.28 -21.15
C GLU A 24 26.71 17.41 -21.57
N ALA A 25 26.84 18.57 -20.94
CA ALA A 25 26.09 19.75 -21.32
C ALA A 25 26.62 20.33 -22.65
N ILE A 26 25.73 20.72 -23.56
CA ILE A 26 26.08 21.37 -24.81
C ILE A 26 26.32 22.85 -24.51
N HIS A 27 27.60 23.27 -24.52
CA HIS A 27 27.96 24.65 -24.24
C HIS A 27 27.49 25.60 -25.35
N GLY A 28 26.88 26.71 -24.98
CA GLY A 28 26.46 27.79 -25.89
C GLY A 28 24.98 27.76 -26.31
N GLU A 29 24.24 26.70 -26.06
CA GLU A 29 22.78 26.70 -26.21
C GLU A 29 22.13 27.38 -25.01
N LYS A 30 21.48 28.54 -25.25
CA LYS A 30 20.58 29.14 -24.26
C LYS A 30 19.29 28.36 -24.24
N ASP A 31 18.68 28.17 -23.04
CA ASP A 31 17.35 27.59 -22.88
C ASP A 31 16.26 28.52 -23.48
N SER A 32 16.37 28.80 -24.79
CA SER A 32 15.53 29.75 -25.53
C SER A 32 14.05 29.33 -25.53
N ALA A 33 13.75 28.08 -25.30
CA ALA A 33 12.41 27.51 -25.25
C ALA A 33 11.94 27.19 -23.81
N GLY A 34 12.72 27.47 -22.77
CA GLY A 34 12.43 27.13 -21.38
C GLY A 34 12.32 25.62 -21.13
N PHE A 35 13.06 24.82 -21.89
CA PHE A 35 12.97 23.36 -21.85
C PHE A 35 13.52 22.79 -20.53
N GLY A 36 14.70 23.24 -20.12
CA GLY A 36 15.30 22.85 -18.84
C GLY A 36 14.46 23.29 -17.64
N GLN A 37 13.87 24.48 -17.72
CA GLN A 37 12.97 24.97 -16.69
C GLN A 37 11.70 24.13 -16.57
N ARG A 38 11.11 23.67 -17.68
CA ARG A 38 9.96 22.75 -17.66
C ARG A 38 10.32 21.40 -17.02
N ARG A 39 11.48 20.84 -17.36
CA ARG A 39 12.01 19.61 -16.76
C ARG A 39 12.21 19.78 -15.25
N LEU A 40 12.85 20.85 -14.83
CA LEU A 40 13.09 21.16 -13.42
C LEU A 40 11.77 21.35 -12.66
N SER A 41 10.80 22.05 -13.26
CA SER A 41 9.46 22.23 -12.70
C SER A 41 8.71 20.92 -12.54
N ALA A 42 8.79 20.02 -13.53
CA ALA A 42 8.19 18.68 -13.45
C ALA A 42 8.79 17.85 -12.30
N TRP A 43 10.10 17.96 -12.12
CA TRP A 43 10.77 17.30 -10.99
C TRP A 43 10.37 17.92 -9.65
N CYS A 44 10.38 19.23 -9.50
CA CYS A 44 9.91 19.95 -8.32
C CYS A 44 8.45 19.56 -7.97
N GLN A 45 7.57 19.50 -8.98
CA GLN A 45 6.18 19.09 -8.78
C GLN A 45 6.08 17.64 -8.26
N SER A 46 6.90 16.74 -8.76
CA SER A 46 6.91 15.35 -8.35
C SER A 46 7.50 15.16 -6.95
N ALA A 47 8.68 15.71 -6.70
CA ALA A 47 9.43 15.53 -5.46
C ALA A 47 8.89 16.37 -4.29
N ALA A 48 8.40 17.60 -4.54
CA ALA A 48 8.10 18.59 -3.50
C ALA A 48 6.72 19.27 -3.66
N SER A 49 5.81 18.74 -4.50
CA SER A 49 4.49 19.34 -4.77
C SER A 49 4.55 20.80 -5.29
N GLY A 50 5.62 21.17 -5.99
CA GLY A 50 5.84 22.52 -6.51
C GLY A 50 6.45 23.51 -5.52
N ASP A 51 6.77 23.09 -4.31
CA ASP A 51 7.47 23.90 -3.32
C ASP A 51 8.98 23.91 -3.61
N TRP A 52 9.47 25.06 -4.13
CA TRP A 52 10.87 25.23 -4.51
C TRP A 52 11.84 25.21 -3.33
N SER A 53 11.41 25.62 -2.14
CA SER A 53 12.24 25.58 -0.93
C SER A 53 12.48 24.12 -0.50
N LEU A 54 11.40 23.34 -0.46
CA LEU A 54 11.51 21.90 -0.19
C LEU A 54 12.29 21.17 -1.28
N PHE A 55 12.10 21.56 -2.55
CA PHE A 55 12.84 20.97 -3.65
C PHE A 55 14.34 21.28 -3.57
N GLY A 56 14.74 22.51 -3.21
CA GLY A 56 16.14 22.86 -2.95
C GLY A 56 16.77 21.91 -1.93
N ARG A 57 16.12 21.72 -0.78
CA ARG A 57 16.58 20.76 0.26
C ARG A 57 16.61 19.32 -0.25
N ARG A 58 15.68 18.96 -1.14
CA ARG A 58 15.66 17.63 -1.77
C ARG A 58 16.91 17.37 -2.60
N ILE A 59 17.31 18.30 -3.46
CA ILE A 59 18.49 18.13 -4.31
C ILE A 59 19.80 18.27 -3.54
N GLU A 60 19.87 19.16 -2.51
CA GLU A 60 21.03 19.28 -1.62
C GLU A 60 21.39 17.97 -0.91
N ARG A 61 20.40 17.13 -0.57
CA ARG A 61 20.64 15.79 0.00
C ARG A 61 21.41 14.85 -0.94
N ASP A 62 21.28 15.03 -2.25
CA ASP A 62 22.08 14.31 -3.26
C ASP A 62 23.40 15.02 -3.60
N GLY A 63 23.74 16.12 -2.87
CA GLY A 63 24.92 16.91 -3.11
C GLY A 63 24.83 17.81 -4.35
N LEU A 64 23.61 18.12 -4.79
CA LEU A 64 23.34 18.89 -6.00
C LEU A 64 22.91 20.33 -5.66
N ASP A 65 23.21 21.26 -6.55
CA ASP A 65 22.68 22.63 -6.53
C ASP A 65 21.74 22.88 -7.71
N SER A 66 20.82 23.84 -7.54
CA SER A 66 19.80 24.12 -8.55
C SER A 66 20.33 24.62 -9.88
N SER A 67 21.45 25.36 -9.88
CA SER A 67 22.05 25.92 -11.10
C SER A 67 22.78 24.84 -11.90
N GLY A 68 23.53 23.98 -11.23
CA GLY A 68 24.18 22.83 -11.82
C GLY A 68 23.19 21.82 -12.40
N VAL A 69 22.11 21.56 -11.65
CA VAL A 69 21.02 20.71 -12.11
C VAL A 69 20.33 21.29 -13.35
N LEU A 70 20.00 22.58 -13.36
CA LEU A 70 19.35 23.23 -14.51
C LEU A 70 20.24 23.12 -15.76
N ALA A 71 21.55 23.37 -15.65
CA ALA A 71 22.48 23.24 -16.76
C ALA A 71 22.48 21.82 -17.37
N ARG A 72 22.37 20.79 -16.52
CA ARG A 72 22.31 19.38 -16.93
C ARG A 72 20.95 18.95 -17.48
N LEU A 73 19.89 19.68 -17.19
CA LEU A 73 18.55 19.41 -17.71
C LEU A 73 18.21 20.18 -18.97
N THR A 74 18.99 21.21 -19.36
CA THR A 74 18.69 22.09 -20.49
C THR A 74 19.04 21.44 -21.83
N ALA A 75 20.28 21.42 -22.22
CA ALA A 75 20.74 20.83 -23.46
C ALA A 75 21.90 19.90 -23.16
N VAL A 76 21.69 18.63 -23.33
CA VAL A 76 22.68 17.59 -23.04
C VAL A 76 22.71 16.58 -24.17
N ARG A 77 23.84 15.94 -24.33
CA ARG A 77 24.01 14.79 -25.21
C ARG A 77 24.82 13.71 -24.50
N ARG A 78 24.58 12.47 -24.91
CA ARG A 78 25.42 11.37 -24.47
C ARG A 78 26.83 11.53 -25.02
N LYS A 79 27.86 11.33 -24.18
CA LYS A 79 29.27 11.36 -24.63
C LYS A 79 29.52 10.26 -25.63
N PRO A 80 30.34 10.49 -26.69
CA PRO A 80 30.68 9.43 -27.66
C PRO A 80 31.38 8.23 -27.03
N THR A 81 32.06 8.44 -25.93
CA THR A 81 32.78 7.39 -25.16
C THR A 81 31.90 6.62 -24.20
N ALA A 82 30.68 7.12 -23.89
CA ALA A 82 29.76 6.45 -22.98
C ALA A 82 29.21 5.16 -23.61
N PRO A 83 29.01 4.09 -22.81
CA PRO A 83 28.43 2.85 -23.31
C PRO A 83 26.98 3.08 -23.78
N MET A 84 26.57 2.36 -24.82
CA MET A 84 25.19 2.38 -25.25
C MET A 84 24.29 1.79 -24.17
N PRO A 85 23.22 2.51 -23.72
CA PRO A 85 22.28 1.96 -22.75
C PRO A 85 21.71 0.62 -23.24
N LEU A 86 21.58 -0.35 -22.33
CA LEU A 86 21.10 -1.70 -22.68
C LEU A 86 19.77 -1.70 -23.41
N TRP A 87 18.82 -0.85 -22.97
CA TRP A 87 17.52 -0.73 -23.62
C TRP A 87 17.65 -0.23 -25.08
N ALA A 88 18.60 0.66 -25.36
CA ALA A 88 18.81 1.19 -26.69
C ALA A 88 19.50 0.16 -27.62
N ALA A 89 20.37 -0.67 -27.06
CA ALA A 89 20.94 -1.81 -27.78
C ALA A 89 19.84 -2.81 -28.19
N ASP A 90 18.90 -3.09 -27.32
CA ASP A 90 17.74 -3.94 -27.62
C ASP A 90 16.79 -3.29 -28.61
N ALA A 91 16.57 -1.98 -28.50
CA ALA A 91 15.71 -1.25 -29.43
C ALA A 91 16.14 -1.42 -30.89
N LYS A 92 17.44 -1.64 -31.17
CA LYS A 92 17.99 -1.85 -32.53
C LYS A 92 17.46 -3.11 -33.22
N TRP A 93 17.12 -4.15 -32.47
CA TRP A 93 16.49 -5.35 -33.05
C TRP A 93 14.98 -5.39 -32.80
N ILE A 94 14.50 -4.79 -31.71
CA ILE A 94 13.07 -4.75 -31.35
C ILE A 94 12.27 -3.93 -32.37
N LEU A 95 12.73 -2.73 -32.73
CA LEU A 95 12.00 -1.88 -33.66
C LEU A 95 11.82 -2.53 -35.04
N PRO A 96 12.86 -3.09 -35.68
CA PRO A 96 12.67 -3.87 -36.91
C PRO A 96 11.72 -5.07 -36.74
N ALA A 97 11.72 -5.74 -35.60
CA ALA A 97 10.81 -6.85 -35.31
C ALA A 97 9.33 -6.41 -35.18
N LEU A 98 9.10 -5.21 -34.64
CA LEU A 98 7.75 -4.59 -34.59
C LEU A 98 7.26 -4.15 -35.98
N GLU A 99 8.16 -3.68 -36.85
CA GLU A 99 7.87 -3.24 -38.21
C GLU A 99 7.74 -4.40 -39.21
N ALA A 100 8.24 -5.59 -38.86
CA ALA A 100 8.25 -6.73 -39.77
C ALA A 100 6.83 -7.13 -40.21
N PRO A 101 6.62 -7.50 -41.46
CA PRO A 101 5.37 -8.08 -41.90
C PRO A 101 5.10 -9.39 -41.17
N ALA A 102 3.83 -9.74 -40.98
CA ALA A 102 3.46 -11.02 -40.41
C ALA A 102 4.01 -12.17 -41.28
N LYS A 103 4.74 -13.11 -40.69
CA LYS A 103 5.26 -14.27 -41.42
C LYS A 103 4.11 -15.15 -41.89
N PRO A 104 4.07 -15.61 -43.16
CA PRO A 104 3.13 -16.64 -43.59
C PRO A 104 3.33 -17.91 -42.73
N GLY A 105 2.28 -18.37 -42.07
CA GLY A 105 2.34 -19.53 -41.20
C GLY A 105 2.74 -19.23 -39.74
N ALA A 106 2.79 -17.95 -39.33
CA ALA A 106 2.93 -17.59 -37.92
C ALA A 106 1.92 -18.38 -37.07
N ARG A 107 2.41 -19.04 -36.01
CA ARG A 107 1.56 -19.83 -35.10
C ARG A 107 0.45 -18.91 -34.57
N ARG A 108 -0.78 -19.18 -35.01
CA ARG A 108 -1.94 -18.51 -34.41
C ARG A 108 -1.99 -18.89 -32.93
N PRO A 109 -2.30 -17.95 -32.04
CA PRO A 109 -2.62 -18.30 -30.65
C PRO A 109 -3.60 -19.48 -30.66
N ALA A 110 -3.50 -20.35 -29.64
CA ALA A 110 -4.43 -21.47 -29.51
C ALA A 110 -5.85 -20.95 -29.73
N ALA A 111 -6.69 -21.65 -30.46
CA ALA A 111 -8.01 -21.21 -30.90
C ALA A 111 -8.96 -20.77 -29.78
N GLN A 112 -8.55 -20.94 -28.51
CA GLN A 112 -9.27 -20.56 -27.28
C GLN A 112 -8.66 -19.35 -26.56
N ALA A 113 -7.53 -18.77 -27.02
CA ALA A 113 -6.92 -17.64 -26.34
C ALA A 113 -7.67 -16.34 -26.69
N GLU A 114 -8.11 -15.58 -25.66
CA GLU A 114 -8.70 -14.27 -25.86
C GLU A 114 -7.73 -13.31 -26.60
N PRO A 115 -8.19 -12.53 -27.60
CA PRO A 115 -7.31 -11.61 -28.31
C PRO A 115 -6.76 -10.51 -27.38
N VAL A 116 -5.59 -9.96 -27.72
CA VAL A 116 -4.97 -8.82 -26.98
C VAL A 116 -4.97 -7.59 -27.87
N ALA A 117 -5.17 -6.42 -27.29
CA ALA A 117 -5.22 -5.18 -28.05
C ALA A 117 -3.89 -4.94 -28.80
N PHE A 118 -4.01 -4.68 -30.11
CA PHE A 118 -2.89 -4.44 -31.02
C PHE A 118 -1.87 -5.60 -31.14
N GLU A 119 -2.27 -6.84 -30.89
CA GLU A 119 -1.36 -8.00 -30.96
C GLU A 119 -0.64 -8.14 -32.30
N HIS A 120 -1.29 -7.73 -33.42
CA HIS A 120 -0.70 -7.80 -34.76
C HIS A 120 0.55 -6.92 -34.94
N LEU A 121 0.73 -5.91 -34.09
CA LEU A 121 1.96 -5.10 -34.03
C LEU A 121 3.03 -5.74 -33.14
N LEU A 122 2.64 -6.58 -32.19
CA LEU A 122 3.53 -7.09 -31.14
C LEU A 122 4.05 -8.51 -31.43
N THR A 123 3.37 -9.28 -32.27
CA THR A 123 3.69 -10.69 -32.53
C THR A 123 5.14 -10.87 -32.98
N GLY A 124 5.64 -10.02 -33.90
CA GLY A 124 7.01 -10.14 -34.42
C GLY A 124 8.10 -9.99 -33.36
N VAL A 125 7.92 -9.07 -32.39
CA VAL A 125 8.87 -8.91 -31.28
C VAL A 125 8.77 -10.08 -30.29
N VAL A 126 7.58 -10.63 -30.05
CA VAL A 126 7.40 -11.78 -29.18
C VAL A 126 8.06 -13.03 -29.77
N GLU A 127 7.91 -13.28 -31.07
CA GLU A 127 8.59 -14.39 -31.77
C GLU A 127 10.13 -14.22 -31.74
N SER A 128 10.62 -13.01 -31.96
CA SER A 128 12.06 -12.74 -31.92
C SER A 128 12.62 -12.90 -30.51
N ALA A 129 11.87 -12.45 -29.48
CA ALA A 129 12.24 -12.63 -28.08
C ALA A 129 12.29 -14.11 -27.67
N GLU A 130 11.30 -14.92 -28.14
CA GLU A 130 11.28 -16.38 -27.92
C GLU A 130 12.52 -17.04 -28.56
N ALA A 131 12.83 -16.70 -29.80
CA ALA A 131 14.01 -17.23 -30.48
C ALA A 131 15.31 -16.91 -29.72
N LEU A 132 15.45 -15.68 -29.22
CA LEU A 132 16.58 -15.29 -28.38
C LEU A 132 16.60 -16.02 -27.05
N GLN A 133 15.45 -16.23 -26.43
CA GLN A 133 15.32 -16.98 -25.18
C GLN A 133 15.75 -18.43 -25.37
N GLN A 134 15.30 -19.09 -26.45
CA GLN A 134 15.61 -20.48 -26.75
C GLN A 134 17.07 -20.69 -27.19
N SER A 135 17.68 -19.75 -27.90
CA SER A 135 19.08 -19.82 -28.33
C SER A 135 20.08 -19.95 -27.18
N GLY A 136 19.69 -19.59 -25.96
CA GLY A 136 20.49 -19.77 -24.75
C GLY A 136 20.21 -21.05 -23.97
N LEU A 137 19.36 -21.95 -24.49
CA LEU A 137 18.99 -23.21 -23.85
C LEU A 137 19.55 -24.40 -24.63
N GLY A 138 20.00 -25.44 -23.90
CA GLY A 138 20.33 -26.72 -24.54
C GLY A 138 19.07 -27.50 -24.92
N ASP A 139 19.15 -28.39 -25.95
CA ASP A 139 18.01 -29.14 -26.48
C ASP A 139 17.29 -29.97 -25.39
N LYS A 140 18.04 -30.60 -24.47
CA LYS A 140 17.45 -31.39 -23.36
C LYS A 140 16.63 -30.51 -22.41
N THR A 141 17.16 -29.35 -22.08
CA THR A 141 16.51 -28.38 -21.18
C THR A 141 15.24 -27.85 -21.82
N ALA A 142 15.28 -27.51 -23.10
CA ALA A 142 14.11 -27.07 -23.86
C ALA A 142 13.02 -28.14 -23.94
N ALA A 143 13.35 -29.42 -23.95
CA ALA A 143 12.40 -30.55 -24.08
C ALA A 143 11.52 -30.74 -22.82
N ASN A 144 11.88 -30.24 -21.65
CA ASN A 144 11.10 -30.34 -20.44
C ASN A 144 9.79 -29.57 -20.50
N LEU A 145 9.73 -28.51 -21.31
CA LEU A 145 8.50 -27.74 -21.59
C LEU A 145 7.88 -28.26 -22.89
N LYS A 146 6.57 -28.51 -22.85
CA LYS A 146 5.79 -28.80 -24.06
C LYS A 146 5.34 -27.50 -24.73
N ALA A 147 4.97 -27.59 -26.02
CA ALA A 147 4.55 -26.40 -26.78
C ALA A 147 3.50 -25.52 -26.10
N PRO A 148 2.46 -26.06 -25.42
CA PRO A 148 1.48 -25.19 -24.71
C PRO A 148 2.09 -24.40 -23.56
N ALA A 149 3.11 -24.92 -22.86
CA ALA A 149 3.80 -24.17 -21.80
C ALA A 149 4.61 -22.99 -22.36
N TYR A 150 5.23 -23.13 -23.52
CA TYR A 150 5.85 -22.02 -24.24
C TYR A 150 4.81 -20.96 -24.67
N ASP A 151 3.63 -21.42 -25.13
CA ASP A 151 2.52 -20.51 -25.46
C ASP A 151 2.07 -19.66 -24.25
N CYS A 152 2.07 -20.25 -23.04
CA CYS A 152 1.80 -19.49 -21.81
C CYS A 152 2.84 -18.41 -21.56
N LEU A 153 4.14 -18.71 -21.68
CA LEU A 153 5.21 -17.73 -21.50
C LEU A 153 5.12 -16.59 -22.53
N ARG A 154 4.89 -16.92 -23.81
CA ARG A 154 4.67 -15.91 -24.87
C ARG A 154 3.48 -15.02 -24.56
N ARG A 155 2.39 -15.61 -24.06
CA ARG A 155 1.18 -14.89 -23.72
C ARG A 155 1.43 -13.85 -22.61
N VAL A 156 2.24 -14.16 -21.62
CA VAL A 156 2.63 -13.22 -20.56
C VAL A 156 3.35 -12.01 -21.15
N LEU A 157 4.31 -12.22 -22.06
CA LEU A 157 5.01 -11.11 -22.72
C LEU A 157 4.07 -10.28 -23.58
N LEU A 158 3.27 -10.92 -24.42
CA LEU A 158 2.33 -10.26 -25.33
C LEU A 158 1.33 -9.39 -24.55
N THR A 159 0.77 -9.92 -23.46
CA THR A 159 -0.17 -9.19 -22.60
C THR A 159 0.50 -7.99 -21.94
N GLY A 160 1.68 -8.18 -21.35
CA GLY A 160 2.43 -7.08 -20.70
C GLY A 160 2.83 -5.97 -21.69
N LEU A 161 3.24 -6.32 -22.90
CA LEU A 161 3.52 -5.33 -23.96
C LEU A 161 2.23 -4.62 -24.39
N SER A 162 1.13 -5.35 -24.61
CA SER A 162 -0.14 -4.76 -24.99
C SER A 162 -0.64 -3.78 -23.92
N GLU A 163 -0.61 -4.14 -22.64
CA GLU A 163 -1.01 -3.23 -21.55
C GLU A 163 -0.21 -1.92 -21.54
N LEU A 164 1.07 -1.98 -21.90
CA LEU A 164 1.92 -0.80 -21.97
C LEU A 164 1.62 0.07 -23.20
N VAL A 165 1.51 -0.54 -24.40
CA VAL A 165 1.46 0.23 -25.67
C VAL A 165 0.04 0.58 -26.10
N ALA A 166 -0.98 -0.20 -25.72
CA ALA A 166 -2.34 -0.02 -26.22
C ALA A 166 -2.93 1.37 -25.97
N PRO A 167 -2.69 2.05 -24.84
CA PRO A 167 -3.19 3.42 -24.65
C PRO A 167 -2.62 4.42 -25.66
N ALA A 168 -1.32 4.34 -25.98
CA ALA A 168 -0.67 5.23 -26.94
C ALA A 168 -1.10 4.92 -28.39
N LEU A 169 -1.18 3.63 -28.74
CA LEU A 169 -1.65 3.20 -30.06
C LEU A 169 -3.13 3.55 -30.28
N TYR A 170 -3.95 3.41 -29.25
CA TYR A 170 -5.37 3.74 -29.33
C TYR A 170 -5.61 5.25 -29.54
N GLU A 171 -4.80 6.09 -28.91
CA GLU A 171 -4.87 7.54 -29.12
C GLU A 171 -4.69 7.87 -30.61
N ARG A 172 -3.71 7.27 -31.29
CA ARG A 172 -3.50 7.44 -32.74
C ARG A 172 -4.58 6.76 -33.58
N PHE A 173 -4.96 5.54 -33.20
CA PHE A 173 -6.03 4.82 -33.90
C PHE A 173 -7.35 5.59 -33.87
N SER A 174 -7.73 6.11 -32.69
CA SER A 174 -8.97 6.88 -32.56
C SER A 174 -8.93 8.20 -33.31
N ALA A 175 -7.78 8.90 -33.32
CA ALA A 175 -7.61 10.13 -34.11
C ALA A 175 -7.76 9.87 -35.62
N MET A 176 -7.12 8.81 -36.14
CA MET A 176 -7.21 8.39 -37.51
C MET A 176 -8.65 7.97 -37.88
N ARG A 177 -9.35 7.23 -36.99
CA ARG A 177 -10.75 6.84 -37.20
C ARG A 177 -11.67 8.05 -37.27
N ASN A 178 -11.56 9.00 -36.35
CA ASN A 178 -12.38 10.21 -36.35
C ASN A 178 -12.17 11.05 -37.61
N ALA A 179 -10.93 11.13 -38.12
CA ALA A 179 -10.63 11.79 -39.37
C ALA A 179 -11.28 11.08 -40.57
N ALA A 180 -11.28 9.75 -40.63
CA ALA A 180 -11.92 8.95 -41.68
C ALA A 180 -13.46 9.08 -41.64
N GLU A 181 -14.07 9.09 -40.46
CA GLU A 181 -15.53 9.30 -40.32
C GLU A 181 -15.95 10.68 -40.81
N THR A 182 -15.14 11.70 -40.54
CA THR A 182 -15.41 13.09 -41.04
C THR A 182 -15.35 13.18 -42.55
N THR A 183 -14.58 12.33 -43.23
CA THR A 183 -14.46 12.29 -44.68
C THR A 183 -15.47 11.37 -45.37
N GLY A 184 -16.37 10.73 -44.59
CA GLY A 184 -17.46 9.91 -45.13
C GLY A 184 -17.05 8.55 -45.71
N LEU A 185 -15.84 8.08 -45.43
CA LEU A 185 -15.34 6.77 -45.85
C LEU A 185 -16.01 5.66 -45.02
N ARG A 186 -17.10 5.09 -45.46
CA ARG A 186 -17.68 3.86 -44.95
C ARG A 186 -16.89 2.67 -45.47
N GLN A 187 -16.54 1.76 -44.55
CA GLN A 187 -15.90 0.49 -44.91
C GLN A 187 -16.87 -0.67 -44.60
N ASP A 188 -17.00 -1.58 -45.56
CA ASP A 188 -17.90 -2.75 -45.48
C ASP A 188 -17.33 -3.87 -44.56
N SER A 189 -16.06 -3.83 -44.23
CA SER A 189 -15.39 -4.82 -43.35
C SER A 189 -15.25 -4.33 -41.91
N ARG A 190 -15.46 -5.23 -40.95
CA ARG A 190 -15.26 -4.96 -39.50
C ARG A 190 -13.82 -4.70 -39.09
N THR A 191 -12.82 -5.10 -39.91
CA THR A 191 -11.38 -5.06 -39.59
C THR A 191 -10.55 -4.21 -40.53
N ALA A 192 -11.06 -3.87 -41.73
CA ALA A 192 -10.25 -3.22 -42.79
C ALA A 192 -9.60 -1.90 -42.36
N PHE A 193 -10.27 -1.08 -41.56
CA PHE A 193 -9.68 0.14 -41.04
C PHE A 193 -8.58 -0.15 -40.01
N TYR A 194 -8.80 -1.11 -39.11
CA TYR A 194 -7.80 -1.55 -38.16
C TYR A 194 -6.57 -2.15 -38.86
N GLU A 195 -6.77 -2.99 -39.89
CA GLU A 195 -5.68 -3.56 -40.70
C GLU A 195 -4.87 -2.49 -41.42
N LYS A 196 -5.55 -1.47 -41.98
CA LYS A 196 -4.90 -0.31 -42.56
C LYS A 196 -4.05 0.43 -41.53
N PHE A 197 -4.58 0.68 -40.33
CA PHE A 197 -3.83 1.29 -39.23
C PHE A 197 -2.58 0.48 -38.91
N VAL A 198 -2.69 -0.84 -38.73
CA VAL A 198 -1.55 -1.74 -38.46
C VAL A 198 -0.50 -1.61 -39.57
N SER A 199 -0.92 -1.58 -40.84
CA SER A 199 -0.01 -1.44 -41.97
C SER A 199 0.71 -0.09 -41.96
N GLU A 200 0.02 1.01 -41.69
CA GLU A 200 0.62 2.34 -41.61
C GLU A 200 1.59 2.45 -40.43
N MET A 201 1.25 1.85 -39.28
CA MET A 201 2.16 1.83 -38.13
C MET A 201 3.45 1.07 -38.45
N LYS A 202 3.38 -0.06 -39.15
CA LYS A 202 4.55 -0.83 -39.59
C LYS A 202 5.35 -0.09 -40.66
N ALA A 203 4.72 0.69 -41.53
CA ALA A 203 5.37 1.44 -42.60
C ALA A 203 6.05 2.75 -42.15
N GLY A 204 6.31 2.93 -40.85
CA GLY A 204 7.01 4.09 -40.28
C GLY A 204 6.26 4.80 -39.18
N GLY A 205 4.98 4.53 -38.96
CA GLY A 205 4.17 5.12 -37.90
C GLY A 205 4.71 4.79 -36.50
N LEU A 206 5.32 3.60 -36.29
CA LEU A 206 5.98 3.24 -35.04
C LEU A 206 7.21 4.11 -34.77
N ARG A 207 8.03 4.39 -35.79
CA ARG A 207 9.19 5.29 -35.63
C ARG A 207 8.78 6.67 -35.19
N GLN A 208 7.73 7.20 -35.81
CA GLN A 208 7.18 8.49 -35.45
C GLN A 208 6.62 8.46 -34.03
N LEU A 209 5.89 7.41 -33.64
CA LEU A 209 5.40 7.26 -32.27
C LEU A 209 6.54 7.27 -31.26
N PHE A 210 7.64 6.57 -31.53
CA PHE A 210 8.78 6.53 -30.61
C PHE A 210 9.62 7.81 -30.64
N GLU A 211 9.63 8.58 -31.71
CA GLU A 211 10.19 9.94 -31.68
C GLU A 211 9.36 10.87 -30.82
N GLU A 212 8.03 10.75 -30.81
CA GLU A 212 7.16 11.52 -29.93
C GLU A 212 7.22 11.03 -28.48
N LYS A 213 7.30 9.71 -28.27
CA LYS A 213 7.29 9.04 -26.96
C LYS A 213 8.49 8.09 -26.81
N PRO A 214 9.73 8.64 -26.69
CA PRO A 214 10.94 7.81 -26.67
C PRO A 214 11.02 6.88 -25.46
N VAL A 215 10.43 7.26 -24.33
CA VAL A 215 10.37 6.40 -23.14
C VAL A 215 9.53 5.14 -23.39
N LEU A 216 8.55 5.17 -24.29
CA LEU A 216 7.74 4.00 -24.60
C LEU A 216 8.61 2.88 -25.21
N LEU A 217 9.52 3.20 -26.15
CA LEU A 217 10.45 2.21 -26.70
C LEU A 217 11.44 1.72 -25.64
N ARG A 218 11.93 2.60 -24.77
CA ARG A 218 12.75 2.22 -23.61
C ARG A 218 12.06 1.17 -22.75
N LEU A 219 10.80 1.38 -22.42
CA LEU A 219 10.04 0.45 -21.58
C LEU A 219 9.71 -0.87 -22.28
N ILE A 220 9.38 -0.84 -23.58
CA ILE A 220 9.23 -2.06 -24.41
C ILE A 220 10.51 -2.89 -24.33
N SER A 221 11.65 -2.25 -24.60
CA SER A 221 12.96 -2.93 -24.58
C SER A 221 13.28 -3.51 -23.21
N THR A 222 12.97 -2.77 -22.14
CA THR A 222 13.17 -3.23 -20.77
C THR A 222 12.33 -4.46 -20.44
N ILE A 223 11.04 -4.45 -20.77
CA ILE A 223 10.13 -5.60 -20.53
C ILE A 223 10.57 -6.82 -21.34
N VAL A 224 10.93 -6.64 -22.62
CA VAL A 224 11.37 -7.74 -23.49
C VAL A 224 12.65 -8.38 -22.96
N ARG A 225 13.65 -7.57 -22.59
CA ARG A 225 14.91 -8.05 -21.98
C ARG A 225 14.64 -8.86 -20.71
N GLN A 226 13.88 -8.28 -19.77
CA GLN A 226 13.53 -8.93 -18.52
C GLN A 226 12.83 -10.27 -18.76
N TRP A 227 11.91 -10.32 -19.70
CA TRP A 227 11.21 -11.56 -20.04
C TRP A 227 12.17 -12.62 -20.61
N ILE A 228 13.09 -12.26 -21.52
CA ILE A 228 14.08 -13.19 -22.08
C ILE A 228 14.95 -13.77 -20.95
N GLU A 229 15.49 -12.92 -20.09
CA GLU A 229 16.39 -13.30 -19.01
C GLU A 229 15.69 -14.18 -17.97
N THR A 230 14.53 -13.72 -17.46
CA THR A 230 13.81 -14.45 -16.41
C THR A 230 13.17 -15.75 -16.89
N SER A 231 12.71 -15.82 -18.15
CA SER A 231 12.16 -17.05 -18.70
C SER A 231 13.26 -18.09 -18.94
N ARG A 232 14.42 -17.67 -19.41
CA ARG A 232 15.59 -18.55 -19.57
C ARG A 232 16.05 -19.09 -18.22
N GLU A 233 16.22 -18.21 -17.24
CA GLU A 233 16.60 -18.55 -15.87
C GLU A 233 15.61 -19.57 -15.28
N PHE A 234 14.31 -19.32 -15.40
CA PHE A 234 13.26 -20.22 -14.93
C PHE A 234 13.36 -21.62 -15.56
N ILE A 235 13.53 -21.71 -16.88
CA ILE A 235 13.60 -23.01 -17.58
C ILE A 235 14.87 -23.78 -17.16
N GLN A 236 16.01 -23.10 -17.02
CA GLN A 236 17.25 -23.71 -16.54
C GLN A 236 17.13 -24.24 -15.11
N ARG A 237 16.51 -23.46 -14.21
CA ARG A 237 16.25 -23.88 -12.83
C ARG A 237 15.29 -25.07 -12.74
N LEU A 238 14.25 -25.06 -13.57
CA LEU A 238 13.31 -26.18 -13.65
C LEU A 238 14.02 -27.47 -14.10
N ASP A 239 14.86 -27.42 -15.12
CA ASP A 239 15.63 -28.58 -15.61
C ASP A 239 16.56 -29.10 -14.51
N ALA A 240 17.31 -28.22 -13.88
CA ALA A 240 18.27 -28.59 -12.84
C ALA A 240 17.61 -29.26 -11.62
N ASP A 241 16.41 -28.84 -11.27
CA ASP A 241 15.73 -29.27 -10.05
C ASP A 241 14.62 -30.32 -10.25
N LEU A 242 14.32 -30.71 -11.49
CA LEU A 242 13.13 -31.53 -11.81
C LEU A 242 13.06 -32.84 -11.01
N ALA A 243 14.21 -33.52 -10.81
CA ALA A 243 14.26 -34.73 -10.00
C ALA A 243 13.97 -34.49 -8.51
N LEU A 244 14.50 -33.38 -7.97
CA LEU A 244 14.29 -32.99 -6.58
C LEU A 244 12.84 -32.54 -6.35
N ILE A 245 12.28 -31.79 -7.26
CA ILE A 245 10.87 -31.35 -7.22
C ILE A 245 9.96 -32.57 -7.10
N ARG A 246 10.18 -33.60 -7.94
CA ARG A 246 9.38 -34.84 -7.93
C ARG A 246 9.51 -35.61 -6.64
N SER A 247 10.70 -35.68 -6.04
CA SER A 247 10.95 -36.47 -4.85
C SER A 247 10.54 -35.81 -3.55
N VAL A 248 10.67 -34.47 -3.46
CA VAL A 248 10.52 -33.74 -2.19
C VAL A 248 9.20 -32.97 -2.11
N VAL A 249 8.84 -32.25 -3.18
CA VAL A 249 7.68 -31.34 -3.16
C VAL A 249 6.45 -32.01 -3.72
N GLN A 250 6.59 -32.82 -4.76
CA GLN A 250 5.50 -33.43 -5.47
C GLN A 250 5.75 -34.92 -5.71
N ALA A 251 4.86 -35.77 -5.21
CA ALA A 251 4.95 -37.21 -5.44
C ALA A 251 4.61 -37.60 -6.89
N GLY A 252 3.89 -36.77 -7.64
CA GLY A 252 3.59 -36.94 -9.07
C GLY A 252 4.64 -36.26 -9.95
N GLY A 253 4.22 -35.45 -10.92
CA GLY A 253 5.10 -34.72 -11.84
C GLY A 253 5.60 -35.59 -12.97
N GLN A 254 4.81 -36.60 -13.40
CA GLN A 254 5.13 -37.45 -14.54
C GLN A 254 4.92 -36.67 -15.84
N GLY A 255 5.81 -36.91 -16.78
CA GLY A 255 5.80 -36.23 -18.08
C GLY A 255 6.44 -34.81 -18.03
N GLY A 256 6.27 -34.08 -19.10
CA GLY A 256 6.77 -32.67 -19.20
C GLY A 256 5.77 -31.65 -18.72
N VAL A 257 6.23 -30.42 -18.60
CA VAL A 257 5.39 -29.27 -18.23
C VAL A 257 4.48 -28.90 -19.42
N ILE A 258 3.17 -28.85 -19.18
CA ILE A 258 2.18 -28.54 -20.22
C ILE A 258 1.60 -27.15 -20.09
N GLN A 259 1.64 -26.53 -18.88
CA GLN A 259 1.09 -25.20 -18.64
C GLN A 259 1.91 -24.47 -17.57
N ILE A 260 2.01 -23.17 -17.73
CA ILE A 260 2.64 -22.26 -16.76
C ILE A 260 1.67 -21.11 -16.53
N GLU A 261 1.25 -20.95 -15.29
CA GLU A 261 0.44 -19.80 -14.88
C GLU A 261 1.32 -18.77 -14.19
N GLY A 262 1.16 -17.50 -14.54
CA GLY A 262 1.90 -16.38 -13.99
C GLY A 262 0.99 -15.21 -13.68
N GLY A 263 1.58 -14.10 -13.14
CA GLY A 263 0.81 -12.91 -12.79
C GLY A 263 0.20 -12.94 -11.38
N PHE A 264 0.63 -13.91 -10.55
CA PHE A 264 0.20 -14.03 -9.15
C PHE A 264 0.98 -13.12 -8.20
N SER A 265 2.11 -12.60 -8.62
CA SER A 265 2.93 -11.67 -7.85
C SER A 265 3.37 -10.51 -8.70
N ASP A 266 3.64 -9.38 -8.04
CA ASP A 266 4.28 -8.24 -8.67
C ASP A 266 5.68 -8.61 -9.19
N PRO A 267 6.16 -7.94 -10.26
CA PRO A 267 7.53 -8.14 -10.75
C PRO A 267 8.55 -7.50 -9.80
N HIS A 268 9.57 -8.26 -9.45
CA HIS A 268 10.71 -7.82 -8.64
C HIS A 268 12.02 -8.15 -9.37
N ASN A 269 13.11 -7.53 -8.97
CA ASN A 269 14.47 -7.94 -9.31
C ASN A 269 14.66 -8.31 -10.79
N GLY A 270 14.31 -7.39 -11.70
CA GLY A 270 14.46 -7.61 -13.14
C GLY A 270 13.32 -8.42 -13.78
N GLY A 271 12.09 -8.29 -13.24
CA GLY A 271 10.89 -8.89 -13.82
C GLY A 271 10.60 -10.31 -13.33
N ARG A 272 11.30 -10.78 -12.29
CA ARG A 272 11.02 -12.08 -11.66
C ARG A 272 9.66 -12.08 -10.98
N SER A 273 8.89 -13.16 -11.17
CA SER A 273 7.56 -13.36 -10.58
C SER A 273 7.31 -14.82 -10.27
N VAL A 274 6.41 -15.09 -9.34
CA VAL A 274 5.94 -16.43 -8.98
C VAL A 274 5.25 -17.08 -10.19
N LYS A 275 5.49 -18.38 -10.40
CA LYS A 275 4.85 -19.18 -11.45
C LYS A 275 4.31 -20.49 -10.88
N ILE A 276 3.10 -20.87 -11.29
CA ILE A 276 2.57 -22.22 -11.05
C ILE A 276 2.88 -23.06 -12.29
N VAL A 277 3.54 -24.17 -12.07
CA VAL A 277 3.96 -25.14 -13.11
C VAL A 277 3.04 -26.34 -13.04
N ILE A 278 2.42 -26.69 -14.16
CA ILE A 278 1.48 -27.80 -14.28
C ILE A 278 2.07 -28.87 -15.19
N PHE A 279 2.19 -30.07 -14.67
CA PHE A 279 2.71 -31.24 -15.38
C PHE A 279 1.62 -31.98 -16.16
N ALA A 280 2.03 -32.89 -17.06
CA ALA A 280 1.11 -33.64 -17.91
C ALA A 280 0.15 -34.57 -17.13
N ASP A 281 0.52 -34.97 -15.92
CA ASP A 281 -0.33 -35.74 -15.01
C ASP A 281 -1.29 -34.89 -14.16
N GLY A 282 -1.32 -33.56 -14.40
CA GLY A 282 -2.15 -32.60 -13.68
C GLY A 282 -1.57 -32.12 -12.36
N SER A 283 -0.44 -32.65 -11.92
CA SER A 283 0.22 -32.20 -10.69
C SER A 283 0.79 -30.78 -10.84
N LYS A 284 0.85 -30.03 -9.72
CA LYS A 284 1.24 -28.61 -9.69
C LYS A 284 2.36 -28.36 -8.69
N VAL A 285 3.26 -27.48 -9.05
CA VAL A 285 4.30 -26.95 -8.17
C VAL A 285 4.44 -25.45 -8.37
N VAL A 286 4.82 -24.73 -7.31
CA VAL A 286 5.01 -23.26 -7.36
C VAL A 286 6.49 -22.95 -7.39
N TYR A 287 6.93 -22.24 -8.43
CA TYR A 287 8.25 -21.63 -8.51
C TYR A 287 8.24 -20.26 -7.84
N LYS A 288 9.17 -20.06 -6.91
CA LYS A 288 9.37 -18.77 -6.21
C LYS A 288 10.80 -18.28 -6.44
N PRO A 289 10.99 -17.14 -7.14
CA PRO A 289 12.31 -16.59 -7.42
C PRO A 289 12.86 -15.78 -6.22
N LYS A 290 12.89 -16.40 -5.05
CA LYS A 290 13.40 -15.88 -3.77
C LYS A 290 13.91 -17.01 -2.90
N ASP A 291 14.78 -16.70 -1.92
CA ASP A 291 15.28 -17.67 -0.96
C ASP A 291 14.12 -18.27 -0.15
N LEU A 292 14.07 -19.61 -0.06
CA LEU A 292 13.05 -20.37 0.70
C LEU A 292 13.62 -21.12 1.91
N GLN A 293 14.81 -20.81 2.35
CA GLN A 293 15.37 -21.44 3.56
C GLN A 293 14.51 -21.15 4.79
N VAL A 294 13.88 -19.99 4.84
CA VAL A 294 12.93 -19.63 5.91
C VAL A 294 11.69 -20.50 5.87
N ASP A 295 11.18 -20.86 4.68
CA ASP A 295 10.03 -21.76 4.51
C ASP A 295 10.37 -23.19 4.99
N VAL A 296 11.57 -23.68 4.70
CA VAL A 296 12.06 -24.99 5.17
C VAL A 296 12.24 -25.03 6.68
N ALA A 297 12.83 -23.97 7.26
CA ALA A 297 12.98 -23.85 8.72
C ALA A 297 11.59 -23.79 9.41
N TRP A 298 10.65 -23.07 8.81
CA TRP A 298 9.27 -22.98 9.30
C TRP A 298 8.55 -24.33 9.25
N GLN A 299 8.66 -25.07 8.15
CA GLN A 299 8.13 -26.42 8.06
C GLN A 299 8.68 -27.32 9.17
N THR A 300 10.00 -27.29 9.38
CA THR A 300 10.66 -28.07 10.44
C THR A 300 10.14 -27.69 11.83
N LEU A 301 9.93 -26.40 12.08
CA LEU A 301 9.34 -25.89 13.33
C LEU A 301 7.92 -26.45 13.54
N ILE A 302 7.05 -26.33 12.53
CA ILE A 302 5.65 -26.76 12.65
C ILE A 302 5.55 -28.27 12.81
N ASP A 303 6.35 -29.04 12.08
CA ASP A 303 6.44 -30.50 12.26
C ASP A 303 6.85 -30.90 13.70
N ARG A 304 7.78 -30.13 14.30
CA ARG A 304 8.19 -30.31 15.71
C ARG A 304 7.05 -29.97 16.66
N LEU A 305 6.36 -28.83 16.45
CA LEU A 305 5.22 -28.42 17.27
C LEU A 305 4.07 -29.42 17.18
N ASN A 306 3.76 -29.93 16.02
CA ASN A 306 2.71 -30.94 15.80
C ASN A 306 3.02 -32.25 16.54
N ARG A 307 4.30 -32.68 16.58
CA ARG A 307 4.70 -33.87 17.37
C ARG A 307 4.62 -33.65 18.89
N ALA A 308 4.55 -32.41 19.36
CA ALA A 308 4.47 -32.09 20.79
C ALA A 308 3.03 -32.07 21.33
N SER A 309 2.06 -32.64 20.60
CA SER A 309 0.64 -32.68 20.92
C SER A 309 0.01 -31.31 21.18
N PRO A 310 -0.04 -30.44 20.19
CA PRO A 310 -0.64 -29.11 20.30
C PRO A 310 -2.17 -29.20 20.42
N PRO A 311 -2.85 -28.13 20.83
CA PRO A 311 -4.33 -28.07 20.87
C PRO A 311 -4.96 -28.31 19.48
N VAL A 312 -4.31 -27.88 18.41
CA VAL A 312 -4.67 -28.14 17.01
C VAL A 312 -3.42 -28.36 16.18
N GLU A 313 -3.48 -29.30 15.25
CA GLU A 313 -2.42 -29.49 14.26
C GLU A 313 -2.49 -28.45 13.14
N LEU A 314 -1.32 -27.97 12.71
CA LEU A 314 -1.15 -26.97 11.66
C LEU A 314 -0.52 -27.58 10.42
N LYS A 315 -0.96 -27.14 9.24
CA LYS A 315 -0.46 -27.58 7.95
C LYS A 315 0.39 -26.50 7.29
N THR A 316 1.56 -26.87 6.76
CA THR A 316 2.43 -26.01 5.95
C THR A 316 2.57 -26.57 4.55
N ALA A 317 2.89 -25.71 3.58
CA ALA A 317 3.32 -26.13 2.26
C ALA A 317 4.74 -26.72 2.34
N ARG A 318 4.98 -27.86 1.69
CA ARG A 318 6.33 -28.39 1.55
C ARG A 318 7.17 -27.47 0.68
N ALA A 319 8.43 -27.29 1.03
CA ALA A 319 9.34 -26.39 0.35
C ALA A 319 10.67 -27.07 0.00
N LEU A 320 11.22 -26.71 -1.17
CA LEU A 320 12.55 -27.06 -1.63
C LEU A 320 13.32 -25.76 -1.84
N ALA A 321 14.21 -25.42 -0.91
CA ALA A 321 15.06 -24.22 -1.03
C ALA A 321 16.28 -24.48 -1.92
N ARG A 322 16.61 -23.49 -2.74
CA ARG A 322 17.82 -23.40 -3.55
C ARG A 322 18.49 -22.06 -3.31
N ASP A 323 19.66 -21.83 -3.88
CA ASP A 323 20.37 -20.56 -3.75
C ASP A 323 19.64 -19.45 -4.49
N GLY A 324 19.00 -18.56 -3.71
CA GLY A 324 18.24 -17.40 -4.20
C GLY A 324 16.89 -17.73 -4.86
N TYR A 325 16.43 -18.99 -4.86
CA TYR A 325 15.11 -19.39 -5.37
C TYR A 325 14.65 -20.70 -4.73
N GLY A 326 13.45 -21.13 -5.09
CA GLY A 326 12.96 -22.43 -4.66
C GLY A 326 11.61 -22.82 -5.21
N TRP A 327 11.12 -23.96 -4.73
CA TRP A 327 9.88 -24.59 -5.15
C TRP A 327 9.03 -24.93 -3.95
N THR A 328 7.73 -24.73 -4.04
CA THR A 328 6.80 -25.13 -2.99
C THR A 328 5.65 -25.98 -3.54
N GLU A 329 5.08 -26.81 -2.67
CA GLU A 329 3.80 -27.44 -2.94
C GLU A 329 2.76 -26.37 -3.32
N CYS A 330 1.96 -26.67 -4.32
CA CYS A 330 0.82 -25.84 -4.68
C CYS A 330 -0.35 -26.19 -3.76
N ILE A 331 -0.67 -25.31 -2.83
CA ILE A 331 -1.83 -25.49 -1.96
C ILE A 331 -3.08 -25.08 -2.74
N GLU A 332 -3.97 -26.05 -2.95
CA GLU A 332 -5.23 -25.79 -3.65
C GLU A 332 -6.31 -25.36 -2.66
N HIS A 333 -7.06 -24.33 -3.05
CA HIS A 333 -8.28 -23.94 -2.33
C HIS A 333 -9.31 -25.07 -2.46
N SER A 334 -9.77 -25.60 -1.33
CA SER A 334 -10.76 -26.68 -1.29
C SER A 334 -11.84 -26.40 -0.27
N GLY A 335 -13.06 -26.88 -0.56
CA GLY A 335 -14.20 -26.74 0.34
C GLY A 335 -14.10 -27.66 1.57
N CYS A 336 -14.81 -27.29 2.62
CA CYS A 336 -15.11 -28.12 3.76
C CYS A 336 -16.27 -29.09 3.44
N ALA A 337 -16.31 -30.23 4.11
CA ALA A 337 -17.43 -31.16 3.99
C ALA A 337 -18.69 -30.65 4.70
N THR A 338 -18.51 -29.98 5.83
CA THR A 338 -19.59 -29.43 6.64
C THR A 338 -19.26 -28.01 7.15
N ALA A 339 -20.30 -27.26 7.55
CA ALA A 339 -20.11 -25.94 8.16
C ALA A 339 -19.47 -26.01 9.56
N ASP A 340 -19.53 -27.13 10.25
CA ASP A 340 -18.86 -27.32 11.55
C ASP A 340 -17.34 -27.30 11.43
N GLU A 341 -16.79 -27.65 10.26
CA GLU A 341 -15.36 -27.55 9.97
C GLU A 341 -14.87 -26.07 9.94
N PHE A 342 -15.76 -25.09 9.79
CA PHE A 342 -15.41 -23.69 9.91
C PHE A 342 -14.87 -23.33 11.30
N LYS A 343 -15.43 -23.93 12.35
CA LYS A 343 -14.94 -23.77 13.72
C LYS A 343 -13.48 -24.22 13.86
N ALA A 344 -13.19 -25.40 13.29
CA ALA A 344 -11.84 -25.93 13.28
C ALA A 344 -10.88 -25.06 12.45
N PHE A 345 -11.33 -24.51 11.33
CA PHE A 345 -10.57 -23.55 10.53
C PHE A 345 -10.19 -22.31 11.35
N PHE A 346 -11.18 -21.63 11.96
CA PHE A 346 -10.91 -20.41 12.72
C PHE A 346 -10.13 -20.66 14.02
N SER A 347 -10.30 -21.83 14.65
CA SER A 347 -9.42 -22.24 15.76
C SER A 347 -7.95 -22.36 15.31
N ARG A 348 -7.68 -22.92 14.13
CA ARG A 348 -6.33 -22.97 13.53
C ARG A 348 -5.81 -21.61 13.12
N VAL A 349 -6.69 -20.70 12.64
CA VAL A 349 -6.30 -19.29 12.41
C VAL A 349 -5.83 -18.64 13.70
N GLY A 350 -6.54 -18.90 14.83
CA GLY A 350 -6.10 -18.44 16.16
C GLY A 350 -4.73 -18.99 16.56
N ALA A 351 -4.48 -20.28 16.30
CA ALA A 351 -3.17 -20.88 16.53
C ALA A 351 -2.06 -20.24 15.67
N TRP A 352 -2.33 -20.00 14.38
CA TRP A 352 -1.40 -19.26 13.52
C TRP A 352 -1.12 -17.86 14.05
N LEU A 353 -2.15 -17.16 14.51
CA LEU A 353 -2.00 -15.81 15.07
C LEU A 353 -1.04 -15.81 16.28
N ALA A 354 -1.10 -16.83 17.14
CA ALA A 354 -0.19 -16.98 18.27
C ALA A 354 1.27 -17.18 17.81
N ILE A 355 1.50 -18.06 16.83
CA ILE A 355 2.84 -18.30 16.30
C ILE A 355 3.38 -17.06 15.57
N PHE A 356 2.59 -16.44 14.68
CA PHE A 356 3.01 -15.26 13.95
C PHE A 356 3.32 -14.08 14.87
N HIS A 357 2.57 -13.93 15.95
CA HIS A 357 2.88 -12.95 16.96
C HIS A 357 4.25 -13.20 17.61
N CYS A 358 4.53 -14.43 18.05
CA CYS A 358 5.81 -14.80 18.66
C CYS A 358 6.97 -14.64 17.67
N PHE A 359 6.78 -14.99 16.41
CA PHE A 359 7.81 -14.89 15.36
C PHE A 359 7.88 -13.51 14.68
N ALA A 360 7.28 -12.48 15.27
CA ALA A 360 7.31 -11.10 14.77
C ALA A 360 6.98 -11.00 13.25
N ALA A 361 6.02 -11.83 12.80
CA ALA A 361 5.53 -11.80 11.44
C ALA A 361 4.72 -10.52 11.17
N ASN A 362 4.71 -10.10 9.92
CA ASN A 362 3.79 -9.11 9.39
C ASN A 362 3.29 -9.55 8.00
N ASP A 363 2.39 -8.78 7.39
CA ASP A 363 1.91 -8.98 6.01
C ASP A 363 1.18 -10.32 5.73
N MET A 364 0.60 -10.96 6.79
CA MET A 364 -0.20 -12.18 6.65
C MET A 364 -1.64 -11.84 6.18
N HIS A 365 -1.75 -11.17 5.03
CA HIS A 365 -3.04 -10.76 4.46
C HIS A 365 -3.67 -11.89 3.62
N GLN A 366 -4.84 -11.60 3.02
CA GLN A 366 -5.66 -12.59 2.31
C GLN A 366 -4.98 -13.29 1.13
N GLU A 367 -3.95 -12.70 0.52
CA GLU A 367 -3.22 -13.31 -0.60
C GLU A 367 -2.15 -14.31 -0.13
N ASN A 368 -1.80 -14.30 1.17
CA ASN A 368 -0.74 -15.11 1.76
C ASN A 368 -1.25 -16.33 2.52
N ILE A 369 -2.57 -16.59 2.49
CA ILE A 369 -3.21 -17.74 3.13
C ILE A 369 -4.16 -18.39 2.14
N VAL A 370 -4.14 -19.74 2.12
CA VAL A 370 -5.08 -20.55 1.33
C VAL A 370 -5.86 -21.50 2.27
N ALA A 371 -7.18 -21.52 2.11
CA ALA A 371 -8.06 -22.44 2.81
C ALA A 371 -8.07 -23.81 2.10
N ALA A 372 -7.40 -24.78 2.67
CA ALA A 372 -7.41 -26.17 2.23
C ALA A 372 -8.36 -26.98 3.15
N GLY A 373 -9.66 -26.93 2.86
CA GLY A 373 -10.71 -27.42 3.75
C GLY A 373 -10.67 -26.68 5.08
N SER A 374 -10.60 -27.42 6.19
CA SER A 374 -10.51 -26.88 7.54
C SER A 374 -9.11 -26.38 7.94
N HIS A 375 -8.14 -26.34 7.02
CA HIS A 375 -6.77 -25.89 7.27
C HIS A 375 -6.47 -24.55 6.58
N PRO A 376 -6.26 -23.46 7.33
CA PRO A 376 -5.63 -22.24 6.82
C PRO A 376 -4.13 -22.50 6.65
N VAL A 377 -3.65 -22.48 5.41
CA VAL A 377 -2.24 -22.75 5.08
C VAL A 377 -1.55 -21.45 4.65
N PRO A 378 -0.56 -20.95 5.40
CA PRO A 378 0.27 -19.85 4.96
C PRO A 378 1.14 -20.27 3.78
N ILE A 379 1.13 -19.48 2.72
CA ILE A 379 1.87 -19.77 1.49
C ILE A 379 3.01 -18.79 1.21
N ASP A 380 3.14 -17.76 2.01
CA ASP A 380 4.23 -16.78 1.92
C ASP A 380 4.75 -16.38 3.31
N LEU A 381 5.99 -16.77 3.60
CA LEU A 381 6.64 -16.59 4.90
C LEU A 381 7.82 -15.60 4.87
N GLU A 382 8.01 -14.88 3.76
CA GLU A 382 9.14 -13.99 3.59
C GLU A 382 9.18 -12.80 4.58
N THR A 383 8.06 -12.54 5.26
CA THR A 383 7.90 -11.41 6.19
C THR A 383 7.76 -11.83 7.66
N ILE A 384 8.23 -13.03 8.03
CA ILE A 384 8.43 -13.38 9.45
C ILE A 384 9.76 -12.81 9.97
N LEU A 385 9.96 -12.80 11.28
CA LEU A 385 11.18 -12.31 11.91
C LEU A 385 11.56 -10.87 11.50
N GLN A 386 10.57 -10.00 11.49
CA GLN A 386 10.77 -8.61 11.08
C GLN A 386 11.47 -7.79 12.16
N SER A 387 12.53 -7.07 11.75
CA SER A 387 13.22 -6.11 12.62
C SER A 387 12.31 -4.94 12.99
N SER A 388 12.49 -4.34 14.18
CA SER A 388 11.76 -3.13 14.55
C SER A 388 12.34 -1.90 13.85
N SER A 389 11.46 -0.97 13.49
CA SER A 389 11.85 0.36 12.98
C SER A 389 11.79 1.45 14.07
N SER A 390 11.34 1.09 15.27
CA SER A 390 11.03 2.07 16.34
C SER A 390 12.25 2.68 17.01
N GLU A 391 13.45 2.09 16.86
CA GLU A 391 14.68 2.62 17.45
C GLU A 391 15.32 3.76 16.63
N GLN A 392 14.69 4.16 15.51
CA GLN A 392 15.32 5.03 14.51
C GLN A 392 15.27 6.51 14.85
N ARG A 393 14.45 6.95 15.81
CA ARG A 393 14.42 8.35 16.26
C ARG A 393 14.26 8.40 17.76
N PRO A 394 15.11 9.15 18.48
CA PRO A 394 14.78 9.50 19.86
C PRO A 394 13.45 10.26 19.83
N SER A 395 12.42 9.68 20.45
CA SER A 395 11.13 10.34 20.60
C SER A 395 11.35 11.65 21.35
N GLU A 396 10.80 12.73 20.80
CA GLU A 396 10.75 13.97 21.57
C GLU A 396 9.91 13.74 22.85
N PRO A 397 10.24 14.33 24.00
CA PRO A 397 9.60 14.01 25.27
C PRO A 397 8.07 14.00 25.26
N ASP A 398 7.45 14.93 24.48
CA ASP A 398 5.99 15.07 24.41
C ASP A 398 5.32 14.10 23.42
N ASP A 399 6.07 13.53 22.48
CA ASP A 399 5.59 12.50 21.56
C ASP A 399 5.83 11.07 22.10
N ALA A 400 6.74 10.92 23.09
CA ALA A 400 7.17 9.63 23.61
C ALA A 400 6.04 8.72 24.12
N ALA A 401 4.95 9.29 24.66
CA ALA A 401 3.80 8.51 25.11
C ALA A 401 2.99 7.97 23.92
N PHE A 402 2.80 8.78 22.87
CA PHE A 402 2.11 8.37 21.66
C PHE A 402 2.93 7.32 20.89
N ASP A 403 4.24 7.52 20.82
CA ASP A 403 5.14 6.56 20.18
C ASP A 403 5.13 5.24 20.92
N ALA A 404 5.14 5.25 22.27
CA ALA A 404 5.01 4.05 23.10
C ALA A 404 3.64 3.34 22.90
N ALA A 405 2.55 4.09 22.72
CA ALA A 405 1.24 3.51 22.40
C ALA A 405 1.23 2.87 21.00
N THR A 406 1.82 3.56 20.01
CA THR A 406 1.98 3.06 18.64
C THR A 406 2.86 1.81 18.62
N GLU A 407 3.97 1.82 19.34
CA GLU A 407 4.87 0.68 19.48
C GLU A 407 4.18 -0.52 20.15
N LYS A 408 3.39 -0.29 21.19
CA LYS A 408 2.62 -1.34 21.85
C LYS A 408 1.65 -2.02 20.89
N LEU A 409 0.99 -1.27 20.01
CA LEU A 409 0.15 -1.83 18.94
C LEU A 409 0.98 -2.52 17.85
N ALA A 410 2.08 -1.93 17.43
CA ALA A 410 2.99 -2.53 16.44
C ALA A 410 3.67 -3.82 16.97
N ASN A 411 3.67 -4.03 18.27
CA ASN A 411 4.12 -5.25 18.93
C ASN A 411 2.97 -6.20 19.31
N SER A 412 1.73 -5.90 18.95
CA SER A 412 0.57 -6.77 19.20
C SER A 412 0.28 -7.71 18.02
N VAL A 413 -0.73 -8.57 18.20
CA VAL A 413 -1.27 -9.45 17.16
C VAL A 413 -1.78 -8.68 15.92
N MET A 414 -2.10 -7.39 16.05
CA MET A 414 -2.50 -6.53 14.92
C MET A 414 -1.40 -6.39 13.88
N ALA A 415 -0.13 -6.43 14.29
CA ALA A 415 1.01 -6.29 13.39
C ALA A 415 1.17 -7.47 12.43
N THR A 416 0.57 -8.62 12.73
CA THR A 416 0.69 -9.82 11.88
C THR A 416 0.06 -9.67 10.50
N GLY A 417 -0.94 -8.79 10.36
CA GLY A 417 -1.73 -8.67 9.13
C GLY A 417 -2.82 -9.73 8.99
N LEU A 418 -2.96 -10.66 9.94
CA LEU A 418 -3.95 -11.73 9.90
C LEU A 418 -5.36 -11.24 10.28
N LEU A 419 -5.43 -10.36 11.27
CA LEU A 419 -6.68 -9.75 11.73
C LEU A 419 -7.14 -8.63 10.78
N PRO A 420 -8.45 -8.34 10.73
CA PRO A 420 -8.97 -7.24 9.93
C PRO A 420 -8.32 -5.91 10.31
N ALA A 421 -7.80 -5.21 9.30
CA ALA A 421 -7.35 -3.83 9.36
C ALA A 421 -7.99 -3.05 8.22
N TYR A 422 -8.18 -1.75 8.41
CA TYR A 422 -8.87 -0.91 7.44
C TYR A 422 -7.96 0.21 6.98
N GLY A 423 -8.02 0.51 5.68
CA GLY A 423 -7.29 1.61 5.06
C GLY A 423 -8.18 2.42 4.15
N ARG A 424 -7.73 3.63 3.76
CA ARG A 424 -8.40 4.43 2.74
C ARG A 424 -7.63 4.36 1.42
N GLY A 425 -8.35 4.09 0.34
CA GLY A 425 -7.82 4.18 -1.02
C GLY A 425 -7.63 5.63 -1.47
N PRO A 426 -6.96 5.84 -2.60
CA PRO A 426 -6.81 7.17 -3.21
C PRO A 426 -8.15 7.83 -3.57
N ASP A 427 -9.20 7.03 -3.77
CA ASP A 427 -10.58 7.46 -4.01
C ASP A 427 -11.35 7.80 -2.72
N GLY A 428 -10.68 7.74 -1.56
CA GLY A 428 -11.25 7.99 -0.24
C GLY A 428 -12.06 6.83 0.35
N LYS A 429 -12.27 5.73 -0.40
CA LYS A 429 -13.04 4.58 0.09
C LYS A 429 -12.24 3.76 1.06
N VAL A 430 -12.92 3.28 2.10
CA VAL A 430 -12.36 2.32 3.04
C VAL A 430 -12.36 0.94 2.42
N PHE A 431 -11.25 0.23 2.59
CA PHE A 431 -11.11 -1.18 2.22
C PHE A 431 -10.59 -1.97 3.42
N ALA A 432 -11.00 -3.21 3.51
CA ALA A 432 -10.50 -4.15 4.52
C ALA A 432 -9.26 -4.89 4.00
N MET A 433 -8.30 -5.11 4.89
CA MET A 433 -7.16 -6.00 4.71
C MET A 433 -7.12 -6.96 5.88
N GLY A 434 -6.63 -8.16 5.66
CA GLY A 434 -6.43 -9.15 6.72
C GLY A 434 -6.56 -10.57 6.20
N GLY A 435 -5.82 -11.50 6.77
CA GLY A 435 -5.80 -12.91 6.33
C GLY A 435 -7.16 -13.61 6.40
N VAL A 436 -8.06 -13.13 7.26
CA VAL A 436 -9.40 -13.69 7.44
C VAL A 436 -10.53 -12.81 6.90
N THR A 437 -10.21 -11.78 6.09
CA THR A 437 -11.21 -10.92 5.47
C THR A 437 -11.53 -11.37 4.05
N ALA A 438 -12.80 -11.25 3.65
CA ALA A 438 -13.17 -11.33 2.24
C ALA A 438 -12.60 -10.12 1.49
N ASP A 439 -12.16 -10.31 0.25
CA ASP A 439 -11.79 -9.19 -0.60
C ASP A 439 -13.06 -8.47 -1.07
N TRP A 440 -13.25 -7.24 -0.60
CA TRP A 440 -14.38 -6.39 -0.99
C TRP A 440 -14.02 -5.46 -2.14
N ASN A 441 -12.80 -5.56 -2.64
CA ASN A 441 -12.29 -4.62 -3.61
C ASN A 441 -12.94 -4.83 -4.96
N THR A 442 -13.77 -3.88 -5.35
CA THR A 442 -14.13 -3.72 -6.75
C THR A 442 -12.92 -3.16 -7.48
N LYS A 443 -12.18 -4.00 -8.20
CA LYS A 443 -11.08 -3.56 -9.04
C LYS A 443 -11.67 -2.92 -10.30
N ILE A 444 -11.45 -1.62 -10.49
CA ILE A 444 -11.78 -0.97 -11.77
C ILE A 444 -10.62 -1.24 -12.71
N ARG A 445 -10.88 -2.01 -13.77
CA ARG A 445 -9.91 -2.29 -14.83
C ARG A 445 -10.39 -1.66 -16.15
N ILE A 446 -9.44 -1.31 -17.01
CA ILE A 446 -9.73 -0.99 -18.38
C ILE A 446 -9.76 -2.31 -19.15
N LYS A 447 -10.92 -2.67 -19.69
CA LYS A 447 -11.06 -3.75 -20.67
C LYS A 447 -11.21 -3.16 -22.06
N TRP A 448 -10.77 -3.91 -23.04
CA TRP A 448 -10.94 -3.56 -24.44
C TRP A 448 -12.14 -4.29 -25.00
N GLU A 449 -13.07 -3.58 -25.62
CA GLU A 449 -14.18 -4.14 -26.38
C GLU A 449 -13.85 -4.15 -27.87
N ASN A 450 -14.40 -5.11 -28.61
CA ASN A 450 -14.20 -5.28 -30.06
C ASN A 450 -12.70 -5.25 -30.44
N ILE A 451 -11.89 -6.00 -29.67
CA ILE A 451 -10.43 -6.01 -29.81
C ILE A 451 -10.02 -6.27 -31.26
N ASN A 452 -9.04 -5.49 -31.75
CA ASN A 452 -8.46 -5.61 -33.08
C ASN A 452 -9.49 -5.44 -34.23
N SER A 453 -10.53 -4.63 -33.99
CA SER A 453 -11.52 -4.25 -35.00
C SER A 453 -11.67 -2.73 -35.15
N ASN A 454 -12.45 -2.31 -36.14
CA ASN A 454 -12.71 -0.89 -36.37
C ASN A 454 -13.38 -0.20 -35.17
N ASP A 455 -14.21 -0.92 -34.43
CA ASP A 455 -14.98 -0.42 -33.30
C ASP A 455 -14.28 -0.66 -31.92
N MET A 456 -12.98 -0.97 -31.95
CA MET A 456 -12.22 -1.18 -30.72
C MET A 456 -12.26 0.06 -29.83
N ARG A 457 -12.55 -0.15 -28.54
CA ARG A 457 -12.61 0.92 -27.55
C ARG A 457 -12.26 0.42 -26.14
N PRO A 458 -11.67 1.26 -25.28
CA PRO A 458 -11.48 0.95 -23.88
C PRO A 458 -12.78 1.21 -23.11
N THR A 459 -13.14 0.30 -22.21
CA THR A 459 -14.28 0.43 -21.28
C THR A 459 -13.81 0.24 -19.84
N ARG A 460 -14.44 0.99 -18.92
CA ARG A 460 -14.21 0.80 -17.49
C ARG A 460 -15.05 -0.36 -17.00
N TRP A 461 -14.41 -1.41 -16.59
CA TRP A 461 -15.05 -2.60 -16.05
C TRP A 461 -14.85 -2.68 -14.53
N LYS A 462 -15.93 -3.03 -13.84
CA LYS A 462 -15.86 -3.34 -12.40
C LYS A 462 -15.76 -4.86 -12.25
N ASP A 463 -14.58 -5.34 -11.89
CA ASP A 463 -14.41 -6.73 -11.47
C ASP A 463 -14.86 -6.86 -10.03
N VAL A 464 -15.90 -7.65 -9.80
CA VAL A 464 -16.31 -8.07 -8.45
C VAL A 464 -15.52 -9.33 -8.14
N VAL A 465 -14.69 -9.28 -7.11
CA VAL A 465 -13.98 -10.47 -6.64
C VAL A 465 -15.00 -11.40 -5.99
N THR A 466 -15.24 -12.54 -6.61
CA THR A 466 -16.18 -13.57 -6.13
C THR A 466 -15.49 -14.74 -5.45
N ASN A 467 -14.19 -14.87 -5.61
CA ASN A 467 -13.38 -15.95 -5.06
C ASN A 467 -12.51 -15.44 -3.91
N ASN A 468 -12.63 -16.06 -2.75
CA ASN A 468 -11.84 -15.75 -1.54
C ASN A 468 -11.07 -17.02 -1.12
N PRO A 469 -9.91 -17.30 -1.75
CA PRO A 469 -9.17 -18.52 -1.48
C PRO A 469 -8.62 -18.61 -0.04
N ASN A 470 -8.63 -17.54 0.69
CA ASN A 470 -8.24 -17.45 2.10
C ASN A 470 -9.35 -17.85 3.07
N LEU A 471 -10.58 -18.06 2.60
CA LEU A 471 -11.72 -18.38 3.45
C LEU A 471 -12.25 -19.79 3.15
N PRO A 472 -12.66 -20.56 4.19
CA PRO A 472 -13.27 -21.85 4.00
C PRO A 472 -14.69 -21.69 3.45
N HIS A 473 -15.13 -22.66 2.65
CA HIS A 473 -16.48 -22.67 2.09
C HIS A 473 -17.08 -24.10 2.08
N VAL A 474 -18.41 -24.16 2.05
CA VAL A 474 -19.17 -25.38 1.74
C VAL A 474 -20.03 -25.09 0.51
N ASN A 475 -19.86 -25.84 -0.56
CA ASN A 475 -20.57 -25.66 -1.83
C ASN A 475 -20.55 -24.21 -2.36
N GLY A 476 -19.42 -23.52 -2.23
CA GLY A 476 -19.24 -22.13 -2.66
C GLY A 476 -19.79 -21.05 -1.69
N LEU A 477 -20.41 -21.45 -0.58
CA LEU A 477 -20.83 -20.52 0.48
C LEU A 477 -19.68 -20.34 1.47
N TYR A 478 -19.08 -19.15 1.44
CA TYR A 478 -17.97 -18.79 2.30
C TYR A 478 -18.37 -18.51 3.73
N ALA A 479 -17.55 -18.95 4.68
CA ALA A 479 -17.73 -18.60 6.09
C ALA A 479 -17.57 -17.09 6.31
N LYS A 480 -18.36 -16.54 7.20
CA LYS A 480 -18.21 -15.15 7.65
C LYS A 480 -17.36 -15.14 8.92
N PHE A 481 -16.29 -14.39 8.89
CA PHE A 481 -15.38 -14.28 10.05
C PHE A 481 -16.12 -13.79 11.32
N SER A 482 -17.07 -12.86 11.17
CA SER A 482 -17.89 -12.36 12.28
C SER A 482 -18.61 -13.44 13.10
N ASP A 483 -18.89 -14.59 12.49
CA ASP A 483 -19.64 -15.69 13.11
C ASP A 483 -18.72 -16.66 13.87
N HIS A 484 -17.40 -16.50 13.76
CA HIS A 484 -16.37 -17.44 14.27
C HIS A 484 -15.25 -16.75 15.07
N ILE A 485 -15.53 -15.56 15.60
CA ILE A 485 -14.54 -14.80 16.40
C ILE A 485 -14.17 -15.55 17.68
N GLU A 486 -15.15 -16.18 18.32
CA GLU A 486 -14.93 -16.94 19.56
C GLU A 486 -14.02 -18.15 19.35
N GLU A 487 -14.15 -18.86 18.22
CA GLU A 487 -13.29 -19.98 17.88
C GLU A 487 -11.86 -19.52 17.59
N LEU A 488 -11.68 -18.38 16.92
CA LEU A 488 -10.36 -17.78 16.72
C LEU A 488 -9.71 -17.42 18.06
N ILE A 489 -10.46 -16.77 18.97
CA ILE A 489 -9.95 -16.38 20.28
C ILE A 489 -9.57 -17.61 21.10
N ALA A 490 -10.43 -18.63 21.12
CA ALA A 490 -10.17 -19.87 21.83
C ALA A 490 -8.93 -20.59 21.27
N GLY A 491 -8.79 -20.63 19.95
CA GLY A 491 -7.62 -21.19 19.28
C GLY A 491 -6.34 -20.43 19.61
N PHE A 492 -6.39 -19.09 19.61
CA PHE A 492 -5.25 -18.25 20.00
C PHE A 492 -4.83 -18.49 21.47
N ASP A 493 -5.79 -18.43 22.40
CA ASP A 493 -5.51 -18.61 23.84
C ASP A 493 -4.93 -20.00 24.12
N ALA A 494 -5.55 -21.05 23.58
CA ALA A 494 -5.09 -22.42 23.77
C ALA A 494 -3.69 -22.64 23.19
N TYR A 495 -3.41 -22.11 21.99
CA TYR A 495 -2.09 -22.30 21.37
C TYR A 495 -1.01 -21.41 22.00
N ALA A 496 -1.35 -20.20 22.42
CA ALA A 496 -0.42 -19.32 23.13
C ALA A 496 -0.02 -19.94 24.50
N ARG A 497 -0.97 -20.57 25.23
CA ARG A 497 -0.68 -21.32 26.46
C ARG A 497 0.18 -22.54 26.18
N PHE A 498 -0.09 -23.27 25.11
CA PHE A 498 0.77 -24.38 24.68
C PHE A 498 2.20 -23.92 24.39
N LEU A 499 2.38 -22.78 23.68
CA LEU A 499 3.68 -22.17 23.47
C LEU A 499 4.35 -21.73 24.78
N LEU A 500 3.60 -21.17 25.71
CA LEU A 500 4.10 -20.78 27.03
C LEU A 500 4.59 -21.99 27.82
N GLU A 501 3.88 -23.11 27.80
CA GLU A 501 4.29 -24.36 28.50
C GLU A 501 5.53 -25.00 27.85
N LYS A 502 5.65 -24.97 26.56
CA LYS A 502 6.82 -25.45 25.78
C LYS A 502 7.93 -24.41 25.66
N GLY A 503 7.67 -23.17 25.97
CA GLY A 503 8.45 -21.99 25.57
C GLY A 503 9.73 -21.75 26.34
N LYS A 504 10.08 -22.59 27.29
CA LYS A 504 11.45 -22.53 27.86
C LYS A 504 12.48 -23.21 26.95
N ASP A 505 12.04 -23.72 25.79
CA ASP A 505 12.89 -24.36 24.81
C ASP A 505 13.43 -23.29 23.82
N ALA A 506 14.58 -22.70 24.14
CA ALA A 506 15.29 -21.75 23.28
C ALA A 506 15.57 -22.30 21.87
N ALA A 507 15.60 -23.62 21.71
CA ALA A 507 15.83 -24.32 20.45
C ALA A 507 14.72 -24.13 19.39
N LEU A 508 13.57 -23.52 19.73
CA LEU A 508 12.53 -23.18 18.74
C LEU A 508 13.03 -22.21 17.64
N PHE A 509 14.07 -21.44 17.94
CA PHE A 509 14.62 -20.42 17.03
C PHE A 509 15.93 -20.83 16.36
N ASP A 510 16.52 -22.00 16.71
CA ASP A 510 17.88 -22.35 16.26
C ASP A 510 18.00 -22.52 14.75
N GLY A 511 16.93 -22.97 14.08
CA GLY A 511 16.91 -23.12 12.63
C GLY A 511 16.78 -21.80 11.84
N PHE A 512 16.62 -20.65 12.52
CA PHE A 512 16.32 -19.37 11.86
C PHE A 512 17.48 -18.37 11.86
N SER A 513 18.63 -18.70 12.44
CA SER A 513 19.82 -17.81 12.41
C SER A 513 20.41 -17.75 11.01
N GLY A 514 20.80 -16.59 10.55
CA GLY A 514 21.44 -16.37 9.26
C GLY A 514 20.52 -16.45 8.04
N LEU A 515 19.21 -16.63 8.22
CA LEU A 515 18.27 -16.75 7.11
C LEU A 515 17.89 -15.39 6.52
N VAL A 516 17.60 -15.38 5.21
CA VAL A 516 17.19 -14.19 4.48
C VAL A 516 15.68 -14.02 4.58
N VAL A 517 15.24 -12.82 4.96
CA VAL A 517 13.83 -12.41 5.02
C VAL A 517 13.63 -11.09 4.28
N ARG A 518 12.45 -10.91 3.69
CA ARG A 518 12.07 -9.65 3.04
C ARG A 518 11.84 -8.57 4.07
N LYS A 519 12.34 -7.37 3.80
CA LYS A 519 12.05 -6.17 4.55
C LYS A 519 11.11 -5.26 3.76
N VAL A 520 9.90 -5.12 4.23
CA VAL A 520 8.92 -4.19 3.64
C VAL A 520 9.23 -2.78 4.14
N VAL A 521 9.79 -1.94 3.26
CA VAL A 521 10.10 -0.54 3.58
C VAL A 521 8.86 0.33 3.45
N ARG A 522 8.06 0.10 2.41
CA ARG A 522 6.79 0.77 2.16
C ARG A 522 5.74 -0.24 1.68
N ALA A 523 4.47 0.06 1.91
CA ALA A 523 3.38 -0.78 1.42
C ALA A 523 3.47 -1.00 -0.10
N THR A 524 3.38 -2.24 -0.56
CA THR A 524 3.45 -2.63 -1.99
C THR A 524 2.46 -1.84 -2.85
N ARG A 525 1.26 -1.54 -2.34
CA ARG A 525 0.27 -0.69 -3.02
C ARG A 525 0.80 0.70 -3.38
N PHE A 526 1.64 1.29 -2.55
CA PHE A 526 2.25 2.58 -2.85
C PHE A 526 3.12 2.49 -4.11
N TYR A 527 3.93 1.45 -4.22
CA TYR A 527 4.73 1.21 -5.41
C TYR A 527 3.87 0.87 -6.63
N ALA A 528 2.83 0.07 -6.47
CA ALA A 528 1.89 -0.24 -7.55
C ALA A 528 1.23 1.02 -8.13
N MET A 529 0.87 1.99 -7.28
CA MET A 529 0.37 3.30 -7.71
C MET A 529 1.43 4.07 -8.53
N LEU A 530 2.70 4.04 -8.13
CA LEU A 530 3.78 4.70 -8.88
C LEU A 530 4.05 4.00 -10.21
N LEU A 531 4.02 2.67 -10.26
CA LEU A 531 4.15 1.92 -11.50
C LEU A 531 3.02 2.24 -12.48
N GLN A 532 1.78 2.41 -12.02
CA GLN A 532 0.68 2.87 -12.87
C GLN A 532 0.93 4.26 -13.46
N ARG A 533 1.53 5.19 -12.68
CA ARG A 533 1.93 6.52 -13.19
C ARG A 533 3.03 6.41 -14.23
N LEU A 534 4.06 5.59 -13.98
CA LEU A 534 5.16 5.38 -14.91
C LEU A 534 4.74 4.69 -16.21
N LYS A 535 3.65 3.90 -16.20
CA LYS A 535 3.05 3.30 -17.40
C LYS A 535 2.11 4.26 -18.17
N ASN A 536 1.91 5.49 -17.69
CA ASN A 536 1.05 6.45 -18.38
C ASN A 536 1.77 7.06 -19.59
N HIS A 537 1.31 6.72 -20.79
CA HIS A 537 1.89 7.15 -22.06
C HIS A 537 1.95 8.69 -22.25
N LYS A 538 1.12 9.44 -21.52
CA LYS A 538 1.06 10.91 -21.63
C LYS A 538 2.32 11.61 -21.11
N THR A 539 3.12 10.93 -20.32
CA THR A 539 4.36 11.46 -19.73
C THR A 539 5.61 10.83 -20.34
N MET A 540 5.49 10.06 -21.43
CA MET A 540 6.59 9.33 -22.04
C MET A 540 7.28 10.10 -23.19
N ASP A 541 6.96 11.36 -23.37
CA ASP A 541 7.57 12.28 -24.36
C ASP A 541 8.95 12.79 -23.95
N ASP A 542 9.24 12.75 -22.64
CA ASP A 542 10.52 13.21 -22.07
C ASP A 542 10.94 12.34 -20.87
N GLY A 543 12.19 11.87 -20.90
CA GLY A 543 12.74 10.97 -19.88
C GLY A 543 12.86 11.61 -18.49
N VAL A 544 13.10 12.94 -18.40
CA VAL A 544 13.14 13.67 -17.13
C VAL A 544 11.75 13.77 -16.52
N ALA A 545 10.78 14.26 -17.28
CA ALA A 545 9.39 14.40 -16.81
C ALA A 545 8.80 13.04 -16.41
N TRP A 546 9.15 11.99 -17.12
CA TRP A 546 8.78 10.62 -16.79
C TRP A 546 9.45 10.10 -15.52
N SER A 547 10.79 10.16 -15.44
CA SER A 547 11.56 9.62 -14.31
C SER A 547 11.34 10.41 -13.02
N ALA A 548 11.04 11.70 -13.11
CA ALA A 548 10.65 12.53 -11.98
C ALA A 548 9.47 11.95 -11.19
N GLN A 549 8.57 11.20 -11.81
CA GLN A 549 7.43 10.58 -11.13
C GLN A 549 7.86 9.53 -10.11
N ALA A 550 8.98 8.83 -10.33
CA ALA A 550 9.54 7.90 -9.36
C ALA A 550 10.06 8.64 -8.11
N ASP A 551 10.46 9.92 -8.23
CA ASP A 551 10.92 10.73 -7.11
C ASP A 551 9.79 11.14 -6.14
N PHE A 552 8.56 10.75 -6.40
CA PHE A 552 7.46 10.85 -5.46
C PHE A 552 7.75 10.13 -4.13
N VAL A 553 8.63 9.13 -4.11
CA VAL A 553 9.12 8.48 -2.89
C VAL A 553 9.75 9.51 -1.92
N ALA A 554 10.35 10.56 -2.43
CA ALA A 554 10.96 11.63 -1.64
C ALA A 554 9.94 12.46 -0.83
N ARG A 555 8.66 12.50 -1.24
CA ARG A 555 7.60 13.23 -0.52
C ARG A 555 7.30 12.66 0.85
N LEU A 556 7.68 11.42 1.11
CA LEU A 556 7.49 10.74 2.39
C LEU A 556 8.69 10.93 3.31
N ALA A 557 9.75 11.60 2.84
CA ALA A 557 10.90 11.93 3.66
C ALA A 557 10.53 13.02 4.67
N ASP A 558 11.14 12.95 5.85
CA ASP A 558 11.05 14.02 6.83
C ASP A 558 12.01 15.15 6.44
N TRP A 559 11.43 16.26 5.97
CA TRP A 559 12.18 17.40 5.50
C TRP A 559 12.79 18.25 6.63
N ASP A 560 12.39 18.01 7.87
CA ASP A 560 12.83 18.81 9.00
C ASP A 560 14.16 18.32 9.59
N THR A 561 14.53 17.09 9.27
CA THR A 561 15.82 16.51 9.69
C THR A 561 16.68 16.22 8.46
N ASN A 562 17.94 16.63 8.47
CA ASN A 562 18.94 16.19 7.48
C ASN A 562 19.30 14.69 7.66
N ASP A 563 18.82 14.07 8.73
CA ASP A 563 19.14 12.71 9.16
C ASP A 563 17.96 11.76 8.91
N ASP A 564 17.44 11.69 7.69
CA ASP A 564 16.53 10.60 7.33
C ASP A 564 17.36 9.33 7.08
N PRO A 565 17.35 8.35 7.99
CA PRO A 565 18.17 7.14 7.85
C PRO A 565 17.76 6.29 6.64
N LEU A 566 16.54 6.49 6.11
CA LEU A 566 16.04 5.79 4.92
C LEU A 566 16.33 6.54 3.62
N TRP A 567 17.00 7.70 3.68
CA TRP A 567 17.30 8.47 2.46
C TRP A 567 18.07 7.66 1.40
N PRO A 568 19.10 6.86 1.73
CA PRO A 568 19.80 6.05 0.73
C PRO A 568 18.91 5.00 0.06
N VAL A 569 17.86 4.50 0.75
CA VAL A 569 16.90 3.53 0.22
C VAL A 569 16.12 4.11 -0.96
N GLN A 570 15.81 5.40 -0.94
CA GLN A 570 15.03 6.06 -1.98
C GLN A 570 15.68 6.00 -3.36
N ARG A 571 17.02 5.97 -3.42
CA ARG A 571 17.75 5.79 -4.70
C ARG A 571 17.53 4.39 -5.27
N ALA A 572 17.59 3.35 -4.43
CA ALA A 572 17.30 1.98 -4.82
C ALA A 572 15.82 1.80 -5.22
N GLU A 573 14.89 2.44 -4.48
CA GLU A 573 13.47 2.45 -4.82
C GLU A 573 13.23 3.04 -6.21
N ARG A 574 13.84 4.20 -6.53
CA ARG A 574 13.72 4.84 -7.85
C ARG A 574 14.27 3.95 -8.95
N SER A 575 15.44 3.37 -8.75
CA SER A 575 16.08 2.48 -9.73
C SER A 575 15.18 1.29 -10.09
N ALA A 576 14.60 0.62 -9.10
CA ALA A 576 13.66 -0.48 -9.33
C ALA A 576 12.41 -0.02 -10.08
N LEU A 577 11.78 1.09 -9.67
CA LEU A 577 10.58 1.64 -10.29
C LEU A 577 10.79 2.03 -11.76
N LEU A 578 11.95 2.62 -12.11
CA LEU A 578 12.29 3.02 -13.48
C LEU A 578 12.52 1.84 -14.42
N THR A 579 12.68 0.63 -13.87
CA THR A 579 12.69 -0.62 -14.62
C THR A 579 11.37 -1.39 -14.51
N LEU A 580 10.30 -0.74 -14.04
CA LEU A 580 8.95 -1.28 -13.83
C LEU A 580 8.91 -2.46 -12.83
N ASN A 581 9.81 -2.46 -11.85
CA ASN A 581 9.83 -3.44 -10.77
C ASN A 581 9.38 -2.80 -9.45
N ILE A 582 8.73 -3.57 -8.61
CA ILE A 582 8.51 -3.21 -7.21
C ILE A 582 9.83 -3.39 -6.45
N PRO A 583 10.30 -2.39 -5.70
CA PRO A 583 11.49 -2.50 -4.88
C PRO A 583 11.43 -3.70 -3.93
N HIS A 584 12.49 -4.48 -3.90
CA HIS A 584 12.60 -5.68 -3.06
C HIS A 584 13.87 -5.60 -2.22
N PHE A 585 13.66 -5.46 -0.92
CA PHE A 585 14.76 -5.39 0.05
C PHE A 585 14.73 -6.61 0.94
N VAL A 586 15.91 -7.10 1.29
CA VAL A 586 16.10 -8.23 2.19
C VAL A 586 17.06 -7.88 3.32
N SER A 587 16.90 -8.57 4.43
CA SER A 587 17.83 -8.56 5.55
C SER A 587 18.04 -9.96 6.07
N VAL A 588 19.11 -10.16 6.83
CA VAL A 588 19.35 -11.42 7.55
C VAL A 588 18.66 -11.36 8.90
N THR A 589 18.06 -12.46 9.34
CA THR A 589 17.25 -12.54 10.56
C THR A 589 17.97 -12.09 11.84
N ASP A 590 19.28 -12.25 11.89
CA ASP A 590 20.19 -11.83 12.98
C ASP A 590 21.14 -10.70 12.57
N GLY A 591 20.87 -10.03 11.43
CA GLY A 591 21.66 -8.94 10.89
C GLY A 591 20.91 -7.60 10.88
N GLN A 592 21.66 -6.52 10.67
CA GLN A 592 21.14 -5.15 10.55
C GLN A 592 21.31 -4.58 9.13
N GLU A 593 21.85 -5.37 8.20
CA GLU A 593 22.06 -4.92 6.84
C GLU A 593 20.77 -5.06 6.02
N LEU A 594 20.35 -3.96 5.39
CA LEU A 594 19.34 -3.92 4.34
C LEU A 594 20.05 -3.96 3.01
N LYS A 595 19.67 -4.86 2.11
CA LYS A 595 20.26 -4.99 0.77
C LYS A 595 19.20 -5.29 -0.27
N ASP A 596 19.52 -4.96 -1.54
CA ASP A 596 18.80 -5.42 -2.73
C ASP A 596 19.70 -6.28 -3.62
N GLU A 597 19.16 -6.84 -4.70
CA GLU A 597 19.95 -7.59 -5.68
C GLU A 597 20.78 -6.69 -6.62
N ALA A 598 20.45 -5.41 -6.73
CA ALA A 598 21.19 -4.44 -7.57
C ALA A 598 22.48 -3.95 -6.93
N GLY A 599 22.81 -4.40 -5.72
CA GLY A 599 24.04 -4.06 -5.02
C GLY A 599 23.91 -2.96 -3.97
N PHE A 600 22.69 -2.43 -3.74
CA PHE A 600 22.44 -1.52 -2.63
C PHE A 600 22.65 -2.22 -1.30
N ARG A 601 23.36 -1.55 -0.37
CA ARG A 601 23.57 -2.01 1.00
C ARG A 601 23.52 -0.84 1.97
N MET A 602 22.84 -1.04 3.08
CA MET A 602 22.73 -0.05 4.14
C MET A 602 22.58 -0.74 5.49
N ARG A 603 23.24 -0.23 6.51
CA ARG A 603 23.01 -0.68 7.88
C ARG A 603 21.84 0.10 8.49
N LEU A 604 20.83 -0.64 8.98
CA LEU A 604 19.69 -0.07 9.70
C LEU A 604 19.99 -0.10 11.20
N PRO A 605 19.81 1.00 11.94
CA PRO A 605 19.83 1.00 13.39
C PRO A 605 18.51 0.40 13.90
N SER A 606 18.41 -0.93 13.98
CA SER A 606 17.19 -1.64 14.36
C SER A 606 17.52 -2.89 15.14
N THR A 607 16.61 -3.34 16.01
CA THR A 607 16.72 -4.65 16.64
C THR A 607 16.47 -5.75 15.62
N HIS A 608 17.33 -6.75 15.58
CA HIS A 608 17.22 -7.87 14.65
C HIS A 608 15.89 -8.62 14.82
N GLY A 609 15.33 -9.12 13.72
CA GLY A 609 14.06 -9.84 13.75
C GLY A 609 14.08 -11.08 14.68
N LEU A 610 15.15 -11.84 14.65
CA LEU A 610 15.33 -13.01 15.52
C LEU A 610 15.44 -12.63 17.00
N THR A 611 16.16 -11.57 17.34
CA THR A 611 16.25 -11.05 18.71
C THR A 611 14.88 -10.57 19.20
N ARG A 612 14.11 -9.88 18.32
CA ARG A 612 12.76 -9.44 18.64
C ARG A 612 11.81 -10.60 18.86
N ALA A 613 11.87 -11.63 18.04
CA ALA A 613 11.05 -12.84 18.21
C ALA A 613 11.37 -13.57 19.50
N ARG A 614 12.65 -13.74 19.82
CA ARG A 614 13.11 -14.32 21.10
C ARG A 614 12.63 -13.49 22.30
N ALA A 615 12.69 -12.16 22.20
CA ALA A 615 12.21 -11.27 23.27
C ALA A 615 10.69 -11.40 23.45
N ARG A 616 9.90 -11.41 22.39
CA ARG A 616 8.44 -11.62 22.46
C ARG A 616 8.09 -12.96 23.12
N PHE A 617 8.81 -13.99 22.75
CA PHE A 617 8.60 -15.31 23.30
C PHE A 617 9.01 -15.40 24.80
N ALA A 618 10.11 -14.75 25.18
CA ALA A 618 10.54 -14.67 26.58
C ALA A 618 9.57 -13.87 27.45
N HIS A 619 8.86 -12.88 26.87
CA HIS A 619 7.84 -12.08 27.55
C HIS A 619 6.43 -12.68 27.45
N LEU A 620 6.26 -13.81 26.77
CA LEU A 620 4.99 -14.49 26.71
C LEU A 620 4.64 -15.07 28.08
N ASP A 621 3.69 -14.44 28.77
CA ASP A 621 3.12 -14.84 30.02
C ASP A 621 1.59 -14.76 29.99
N ARG A 622 0.93 -15.01 31.08
CA ARG A 622 -0.54 -14.95 31.13
C ARG A 622 -1.09 -13.55 30.90
N ASP A 623 -0.43 -12.53 31.42
CA ASP A 623 -0.87 -11.14 31.29
C ASP A 623 -0.72 -10.66 29.83
N GLU A 624 0.34 -11.08 29.14
CA GLU A 624 0.53 -10.81 27.71
C GLU A 624 -0.50 -11.55 26.87
N ILE A 625 -0.80 -12.81 27.15
CA ILE A 625 -1.86 -13.57 26.44
C ILE A 625 -3.22 -12.87 26.63
N ASP A 626 -3.57 -12.50 27.85
CA ASP A 626 -4.83 -11.80 28.18
C ASP A 626 -4.90 -10.42 27.49
N TRP A 627 -3.78 -9.71 27.41
CA TRP A 627 -3.70 -8.47 26.64
C TRP A 627 -3.96 -8.68 25.15
N GLN A 628 -3.32 -9.68 24.53
CA GLN A 628 -3.52 -9.99 23.12
C GLN A 628 -4.96 -10.45 22.83
N VAL A 629 -5.54 -11.27 23.67
CA VAL A 629 -6.98 -11.65 23.62
C VAL A 629 -7.88 -10.40 23.68
N LYS A 630 -7.55 -9.45 24.54
CA LYS A 630 -8.29 -8.19 24.63
C LYS A 630 -8.18 -7.36 23.36
N VAL A 631 -6.98 -7.29 22.75
CA VAL A 631 -6.75 -6.62 21.47
C VAL A 631 -7.61 -7.25 20.37
N ILE A 632 -7.64 -8.60 20.28
CA ILE A 632 -8.47 -9.32 19.31
C ILE A 632 -9.94 -8.95 19.50
N LYS A 633 -10.46 -9.05 20.73
CA LYS A 633 -11.87 -8.74 21.07
C LYS A 633 -12.26 -7.30 20.70
N ILE A 634 -11.42 -6.32 21.03
CA ILE A 634 -11.70 -4.91 20.74
C ILE A 634 -11.70 -4.68 19.22
N ASN A 635 -10.70 -5.20 18.50
CA ASN A 635 -10.59 -5.01 17.06
C ASN A 635 -11.74 -5.64 16.28
N THR A 636 -12.26 -6.78 16.75
CA THR A 636 -13.33 -7.53 16.07
C THR A 636 -14.74 -7.17 16.52
N ASN A 637 -14.89 -6.39 17.60
CA ASN A 637 -16.20 -6.04 18.17
C ASN A 637 -17.13 -5.30 17.18
N SER A 638 -16.59 -4.44 16.33
CA SER A 638 -17.34 -3.72 15.30
C SER A 638 -17.95 -4.65 14.23
N LEU A 639 -17.30 -5.78 13.95
CA LEU A 639 -17.80 -6.76 12.96
C LEU A 639 -19.04 -7.49 13.47
N VAL A 640 -19.08 -7.78 14.77
CA VAL A 640 -20.27 -8.40 15.41
C VAL A 640 -21.47 -7.48 15.37
N THR A 641 -21.26 -6.18 15.50
CA THR A 641 -22.33 -5.18 15.46
C THR A 641 -22.80 -4.86 14.05
N ALA A 642 -21.90 -4.80 13.08
CA ALA A 642 -22.18 -4.52 11.67
C ALA A 642 -23.00 -5.66 10.98
N GLY A 643 -22.81 -6.91 11.42
CA GLY A 643 -23.56 -8.07 10.90
C GLY A 643 -24.99 -8.20 11.44
N ARG A 644 -25.36 -7.45 12.47
CA ARG A 644 -26.74 -7.39 12.92
C ARG A 644 -27.50 -6.40 12.02
N PRO A 645 -28.64 -6.80 11.41
CA PRO A 645 -29.48 -5.83 10.72
C PRO A 645 -29.73 -4.69 11.73
N PRO A 646 -29.72 -3.42 11.26
CA PRO A 646 -30.09 -2.32 12.15
C PRO A 646 -31.38 -2.75 12.79
N VAL A 647 -31.31 -2.99 14.10
CA VAL A 647 -32.53 -3.25 14.86
C VAL A 647 -33.33 -1.98 14.62
N SER A 648 -34.28 -2.08 13.66
CA SER A 648 -35.29 -1.05 13.50
C SER A 648 -35.59 -0.68 14.93
N PRO A 649 -35.65 0.59 15.31
CA PRO A 649 -36.09 0.96 16.63
C PRO A 649 -37.56 0.61 16.70
N ALA A 650 -37.90 -0.70 16.62
CA ALA A 650 -39.08 -1.21 17.22
C ALA A 650 -38.99 -0.60 18.60
N ARG A 651 -39.80 0.40 18.82
CA ARG A 651 -39.94 1.09 20.09
C ARG A 651 -39.64 0.07 21.19
N ARG A 652 -38.35 -0.05 21.59
CA ARG A 652 -38.02 -0.62 22.88
C ARG A 652 -38.85 0.23 23.81
N LYS A 653 -39.95 -0.33 24.29
CA LYS A 653 -40.57 0.19 25.50
C LYS A 653 -39.36 0.29 26.42
N LEU A 654 -38.84 1.50 26.59
CA LEU A 654 -37.85 1.78 27.61
C LEU A 654 -38.42 1.09 28.83
N PRO A 655 -37.72 0.15 29.49
CA PRO A 655 -38.20 -0.40 30.72
C PRO A 655 -38.59 0.82 31.53
N ASN A 656 -39.86 0.82 32.05
CA ASN A 656 -40.27 1.91 32.92
C ASN A 656 -39.21 2.02 34.01
N LEU A 657 -38.29 2.96 33.84
CA LEU A 657 -37.28 3.29 34.84
C LEU A 657 -38.01 4.01 35.95
N ARG A 658 -38.91 3.27 36.66
CA ARG A 658 -39.51 3.66 37.95
C ARG A 658 -38.50 3.41 39.08
N GLY A 659 -37.24 3.77 38.84
CA GLY A 659 -36.25 3.91 39.88
C GLY A 659 -36.16 5.37 40.29
N PRO A 660 -35.74 5.70 41.51
CA PRO A 660 -35.43 7.07 41.88
C PRO A 660 -34.41 7.64 40.87
N ALA A 661 -34.60 8.93 40.50
CA ALA A 661 -33.62 9.61 39.64
C ALA A 661 -32.22 9.47 40.23
N PRO A 662 -31.20 9.14 39.38
CA PRO A 662 -29.82 9.03 39.87
C PRO A 662 -29.42 10.29 40.65
N SER A 663 -28.87 10.12 41.84
CA SER A 663 -28.40 11.24 42.65
C SER A 663 -27.05 11.78 42.14
N ASP A 664 -26.72 13.02 42.52
CA ASP A 664 -25.39 13.61 42.24
C ASP A 664 -24.26 12.72 42.74
N LEU A 665 -24.43 11.99 43.83
CA LEU A 665 -23.46 11.01 44.36
C LEU A 665 -23.26 9.85 43.38
N THR A 666 -24.32 9.37 42.74
CA THR A 666 -24.23 8.33 41.71
C THR A 666 -23.46 8.80 40.50
N PHE A 667 -23.72 10.00 39.98
CA PHE A 667 -22.97 10.58 38.86
C PHE A 667 -21.52 10.84 39.20
N ARG A 668 -21.19 11.30 40.42
CA ARG A 668 -19.81 11.50 40.87
C ARG A 668 -19.05 10.19 41.00
N ALA A 669 -19.73 9.15 41.52
CA ALA A 669 -19.11 7.80 41.62
C ALA A 669 -18.78 7.23 40.23
N GLU A 670 -19.70 7.35 39.24
CA GLU A 670 -19.46 6.90 37.89
C GLU A 670 -18.37 7.72 37.17
N ALA A 671 -18.34 9.04 37.38
CA ALA A 671 -17.28 9.90 36.86
C ALA A 671 -15.91 9.52 37.46
N GLN A 672 -15.89 9.20 38.76
CA GLN A 672 -14.65 8.70 39.41
C GLN A 672 -14.22 7.38 38.83
N ARG A 673 -15.13 6.42 38.64
CA ARG A 673 -14.81 5.12 38.03
C ARG A 673 -14.22 5.29 36.64
N ALA A 674 -14.82 6.17 35.82
CA ALA A 674 -14.31 6.47 34.48
C ALA A 674 -12.91 7.11 34.52
N ALA A 675 -12.67 8.06 35.46
CA ALA A 675 -11.37 8.69 35.62
C ALA A 675 -10.28 7.68 36.07
N ASP A 676 -10.63 6.76 36.97
CA ASP A 676 -9.73 5.69 37.44
C ASP A 676 -9.41 4.71 36.30
N GLU A 677 -10.39 4.39 35.46
CA GLU A 677 -10.19 3.54 34.28
C GLU A 677 -9.28 4.22 33.26
N LEU A 678 -9.51 5.49 32.95
CA LEU A 678 -8.62 6.27 32.07
C LEU A 678 -7.18 6.34 32.61
N ALA A 679 -7.02 6.51 33.92
CA ALA A 679 -5.70 6.52 34.56
C ALA A 679 -5.01 5.15 34.48
N ARG A 680 -5.76 4.07 34.62
CA ARG A 680 -5.26 2.68 34.51
C ARG A 680 -4.73 2.35 33.11
N TYR A 681 -5.42 2.85 32.06
CA TYR A 681 -5.05 2.56 30.67
C TYR A 681 -4.14 3.63 30.04
N ALA A 682 -3.80 4.68 30.75
CA ALA A 682 -2.89 5.72 30.26
C ALA A 682 -1.46 5.19 30.08
N ILE A 683 -0.94 5.31 28.90
CA ILE A 683 0.47 5.06 28.60
C ILE A 683 1.21 6.38 28.83
N ARG A 684 1.99 6.45 29.91
CA ARG A 684 2.70 7.66 30.32
C ARG A 684 4.18 7.61 29.95
N ARG A 685 4.71 8.71 29.44
CA ARG A 685 6.14 8.95 29.23
C ARG A 685 6.45 10.41 29.50
N GLY A 686 7.35 10.65 30.46
CA GLY A 686 7.63 12.05 30.87
C GLY A 686 6.36 12.77 31.33
N GLN A 687 6.09 13.90 30.73
CA GLN A 687 4.90 14.73 31.01
C GLN A 687 3.70 14.41 30.12
N ALA A 688 3.85 13.48 29.17
CA ALA A 688 2.80 13.14 28.21
C ALA A 688 2.07 11.83 28.57
N ALA A 689 0.81 11.73 28.14
CA ALA A 689 0.01 10.52 28.19
C ALA A 689 -0.68 10.26 26.86
N ALA A 690 -0.80 8.99 26.49
CA ALA A 690 -1.53 8.52 25.33
C ALA A 690 -2.40 7.31 25.70
N TRP A 691 -3.39 7.03 24.88
CA TRP A 691 -4.27 5.88 25.02
C TRP A 691 -4.39 5.13 23.71
N ILE A 692 -4.65 3.82 23.80
CA ILE A 692 -5.07 2.98 22.70
C ILE A 692 -6.59 2.88 22.75
N GLY A 693 -7.24 3.15 21.64
CA GLY A 693 -8.69 3.13 21.54
C GLY A 693 -9.16 2.88 20.12
N LEU A 694 -10.49 2.90 19.94
CA LEU A 694 -11.10 2.72 18.64
C LEU A 694 -11.26 4.07 17.93
N ASP A 695 -10.75 4.15 16.70
CA ASP A 695 -11.03 5.26 15.78
C ASP A 695 -12.09 4.84 14.76
N TRP A 696 -13.06 5.71 14.54
CA TRP A 696 -14.17 5.45 13.63
C TRP A 696 -13.87 5.96 12.22
N LEU A 697 -13.92 5.06 11.25
CA LEU A 697 -13.73 5.37 9.84
C LEU A 697 -15.09 5.66 9.17
N GLY A 698 -15.71 6.75 9.54
CA GLY A 698 -16.99 7.37 9.24
C GLY A 698 -17.90 6.76 8.17
N ASP A 699 -17.46 6.79 6.94
CA ASP A 699 -18.24 6.39 5.75
C ASP A 699 -18.35 4.86 5.56
N ALA A 700 -17.54 4.07 6.29
CA ALA A 700 -17.57 2.61 6.20
C ALA A 700 -18.19 1.93 7.43
N GLU A 701 -18.61 2.73 8.43
CA GLU A 701 -19.19 2.23 9.69
C GLU A 701 -18.30 1.19 10.41
N VAL A 702 -16.98 1.29 10.24
CA VAL A 702 -16.00 0.40 10.86
C VAL A 702 -15.13 1.15 11.85
N PHE A 703 -14.67 0.44 12.87
CA PHE A 703 -13.73 0.93 13.86
C PHE A 703 -12.38 0.24 13.69
N GLN A 704 -11.32 0.98 13.96
CA GLN A 704 -9.95 0.47 13.97
C GLN A 704 -9.26 0.81 15.27
N LEU A 705 -8.53 -0.15 15.83
CA LEU A 705 -7.74 0.07 17.03
C LEU A 705 -6.48 0.87 16.67
N VAL A 706 -6.31 2.02 17.33
CA VAL A 706 -5.21 2.96 17.08
C VAL A 706 -4.66 3.55 18.39
N ALA A 707 -3.45 4.12 18.35
CA ALA A 707 -3.07 5.12 19.32
C ALA A 707 -3.90 6.38 19.04
N LEU A 708 -4.64 6.87 20.04
CA LEU A 708 -5.62 7.95 19.86
C LEU A 708 -4.94 9.24 19.37
N GLY A 709 -5.56 9.90 18.40
CA GLY A 709 -5.20 11.21 17.91
C GLY A 709 -5.32 12.32 18.95
N THR A 710 -5.20 13.57 18.49
CA THR A 710 -5.18 14.76 19.39
C THR A 710 -6.50 15.53 19.42
N ASP A 711 -7.50 15.10 18.64
CA ASP A 711 -8.79 15.81 18.53
C ASP A 711 -9.74 15.57 19.72
N LEU A 712 -10.89 16.24 19.66
CA LEU A 712 -11.91 16.18 20.71
C LEU A 712 -12.75 14.90 20.62
N TYR A 713 -13.12 14.46 19.40
CA TYR A 713 -14.11 13.41 19.20
C TYR A 713 -13.53 12.00 19.37
N ASN A 714 -12.40 11.72 18.71
CA ASN A 714 -11.72 10.42 18.75
C ASN A 714 -10.35 10.49 19.43
N GLY A 715 -10.00 11.60 20.08
CA GLY A 715 -8.65 11.87 20.53
C GLY A 715 -8.49 12.17 22.01
N THR A 716 -7.24 12.40 22.36
CA THR A 716 -6.83 12.66 23.74
C THR A 716 -7.34 13.99 24.28
N ALA A 717 -7.67 14.97 23.42
CA ALA A 717 -8.25 16.23 23.88
C ALA A 717 -9.63 16.04 24.53
N GLY A 718 -10.46 15.13 24.01
CA GLY A 718 -11.77 14.81 24.62
C GLY A 718 -11.63 14.17 25.97
N LEU A 719 -10.70 13.21 26.11
CA LEU A 719 -10.39 12.60 27.40
C LEU A 719 -9.90 13.64 28.42
N SER A 720 -9.04 14.57 27.95
CA SER A 720 -8.49 15.63 28.78
C SER A 720 -9.53 16.66 29.22
N VAL A 721 -10.52 16.98 28.36
CA VAL A 721 -11.68 17.81 28.76
C VAL A 721 -12.46 17.17 29.89
N PHE A 722 -12.78 15.85 29.78
CA PHE A 722 -13.45 15.12 30.85
C PHE A 722 -12.62 15.13 32.14
N LEU A 723 -11.33 14.78 32.07
CA LEU A 723 -10.44 14.76 33.23
C LEU A 723 -10.28 16.14 33.89
N SER A 724 -10.26 17.22 33.07
CA SER A 724 -10.22 18.60 33.58
C SER A 724 -11.49 18.98 34.35
N ALA A 725 -12.67 18.57 33.83
CA ALA A 725 -13.95 18.79 34.50
C ALA A 725 -14.05 17.97 35.80
N HIS A 726 -13.61 16.70 35.76
CA HIS A 726 -13.53 15.85 36.94
C HIS A 726 -12.61 16.46 38.03
N ALA A 727 -11.43 16.97 37.63
CA ALA A 727 -10.51 17.65 38.55
C ALA A 727 -11.12 18.92 39.15
N ALA A 728 -11.87 19.70 38.38
CA ALA A 728 -12.55 20.91 38.85
C ALA A 728 -13.66 20.63 39.89
N VAL A 729 -14.34 19.48 39.78
CA VAL A 729 -15.44 19.08 40.67
C VAL A 729 -14.93 18.35 41.92
N THR A 730 -13.88 17.56 41.77
CA THR A 730 -13.38 16.65 42.81
C THR A 730 -12.10 17.15 43.49
N GLU A 731 -11.46 18.20 42.96
CA GLU A 731 -10.17 18.75 43.37
C GLU A 731 -9.01 17.73 43.38
N LYS A 732 -9.14 16.61 42.63
CA LYS A 732 -8.14 15.56 42.53
C LYS A 732 -6.96 15.97 41.61
N SER A 733 -5.75 16.07 42.23
CA SER A 733 -4.51 16.37 41.49
C SER A 733 -4.20 15.37 40.39
N ALA A 734 -4.44 14.08 40.62
CA ALA A 734 -4.17 13.03 39.66
C ALA A 734 -4.95 13.23 38.32
N SER A 735 -6.23 13.63 38.42
CA SER A 735 -7.04 13.94 37.22
C SER A 735 -6.55 15.21 36.53
N ARG A 736 -6.13 16.23 37.33
CA ARG A 736 -5.52 17.46 36.80
C ARG A 736 -4.24 17.16 36.02
N GLU A 737 -3.33 16.41 36.59
CA GLU A 737 -2.06 16.02 35.97
C GLU A 737 -2.28 15.22 34.68
N LEU A 738 -3.21 14.26 34.75
CA LEU A 738 -3.51 13.43 33.58
C LEU A 738 -4.19 14.22 32.45
N ALA A 739 -5.01 15.23 32.79
CA ALA A 739 -5.61 16.14 31.81
C ALA A 739 -4.55 16.96 31.07
N PHE A 740 -3.52 17.47 31.76
CA PHE A 740 -2.40 18.15 31.12
C PHE A 740 -1.56 17.20 30.29
N ALA A 741 -1.30 16.00 30.78
CA ALA A 741 -0.50 15.00 30.08
C ALA A 741 -1.15 14.58 28.73
N GLY A 742 -2.49 14.48 28.69
CA GLY A 742 -3.21 14.09 27.48
C GLY A 742 -3.18 15.14 26.35
N VAL A 743 -2.95 16.43 26.69
CA VAL A 743 -2.81 17.51 25.70
C VAL A 743 -1.36 17.97 25.48
N ALA A 744 -0.37 17.37 26.15
CA ALA A 744 1.03 17.75 26.03
C ALA A 744 1.50 17.73 24.56
N ARG A 745 1.20 16.63 23.84
CA ARG A 745 1.55 16.48 22.42
C ARG A 745 0.96 17.56 21.54
N VAL A 746 -0.33 17.83 21.63
CA VAL A 746 -0.98 18.83 20.77
C VAL A 746 -0.48 20.25 21.09
N ARG A 747 -0.20 20.57 22.36
CA ARG A 747 0.38 21.85 22.78
C ARG A 747 1.74 22.09 22.14
N LYS A 748 2.58 21.03 22.07
CA LYS A 748 3.86 21.09 21.38
C LYS A 748 3.68 21.26 19.87
N GLN A 749 2.76 20.48 19.26
CA GLN A 749 2.51 20.50 17.81
C GLN A 749 2.10 21.90 17.32
N ILE A 750 1.19 22.58 18.02
CA ILE A 750 0.76 23.95 17.66
C ILE A 750 1.83 25.02 17.89
N ARG A 751 2.86 24.74 18.66
CA ARG A 751 4.02 25.63 18.93
C ARG A 751 5.22 25.31 18.03
N SER A 752 5.18 24.18 17.29
CA SER A 752 6.30 23.72 16.49
C SER A 752 6.45 24.50 15.19
N ARG A 753 7.64 24.43 14.57
CA ARG A 753 7.88 24.98 13.22
C ARG A 753 6.98 24.34 12.16
N ASN A 754 6.47 23.14 12.42
CA ASN A 754 5.60 22.35 11.56
C ASN A 754 4.10 22.60 11.79
N ALA A 755 3.73 23.54 12.66
CA ALA A 755 2.34 23.75 13.05
C ALA A 755 1.42 23.95 11.83
N ALA A 756 1.85 24.68 10.80
CA ALA A 756 1.06 24.92 9.58
C ALA A 756 0.82 23.62 8.78
N ARG A 757 1.80 22.71 8.72
CA ARG A 757 1.65 21.39 8.06
C ARG A 757 0.69 20.50 8.84
N ILE A 758 0.83 20.48 10.17
CA ILE A 758 -0.04 19.72 11.07
C ILE A 758 -1.48 20.25 10.96
N ALA A 759 -1.66 21.56 10.91
CA ALA A 759 -2.94 22.22 10.73
C ALA A 759 -3.65 21.76 9.44
N ARG A 760 -2.93 21.69 8.31
CA ARG A 760 -3.47 21.19 7.05
C ARG A 760 -3.90 19.72 7.14
N SER A 761 -3.16 18.90 7.88
CA SER A 761 -3.51 17.48 8.09
C SER A 761 -4.73 17.31 9.00
N LEU A 762 -4.86 18.13 10.04
CA LEU A 762 -5.97 18.08 10.98
C LEU A 762 -7.29 18.63 10.40
N GLY A 763 -7.21 19.66 9.56
CA GLY A 763 -8.38 20.37 9.05
C GLY A 763 -9.02 21.31 10.10
N LEU A 764 -10.24 21.79 9.79
CA LEU A 764 -10.89 22.88 10.54
C LEU A 764 -11.78 22.42 11.70
N GLY A 765 -12.42 21.28 11.59
CA GLY A 765 -13.65 20.87 12.29
C GLY A 765 -13.73 21.06 13.80
N GLY A 766 -14.96 21.07 14.28
CA GLY A 766 -15.27 21.25 15.70
C GLY A 766 -15.20 19.95 16.53
N GLY A 767 -15.39 18.79 15.89
CA GLY A 767 -15.22 17.48 16.51
C GLY A 767 -13.81 16.93 16.28
N ILE A 768 -13.37 16.99 15.03
CA ILE A 768 -12.02 16.60 14.57
C ILE A 768 -11.39 17.82 13.88
N GLY A 769 -10.13 18.11 14.14
CA GLY A 769 -9.43 19.25 13.56
C GLY A 769 -9.10 20.38 14.57
N LEU A 770 -8.61 21.48 14.04
CA LEU A 770 -8.12 22.62 14.84
C LEU A 770 -9.21 23.26 15.71
N GLY A 771 -10.45 23.38 15.22
CA GLY A 771 -11.57 23.86 15.99
C GLY A 771 -11.78 23.04 17.27
N SER A 772 -11.68 21.72 17.17
CA SER A 772 -11.80 20.80 18.31
C SER A 772 -10.72 21.06 19.37
N ILE A 773 -9.50 21.35 18.93
CA ILE A 773 -8.36 21.69 19.81
C ILE A 773 -8.57 23.05 20.48
N VAL A 774 -9.02 24.05 19.72
CA VAL A 774 -9.38 25.38 20.26
C VAL A 774 -10.43 25.24 21.34
N TYR A 775 -11.49 24.46 21.08
CA TYR A 775 -12.57 24.23 22.06
C TYR A 775 -12.03 23.53 23.31
N ALA A 776 -11.32 22.43 23.15
CA ALA A 776 -10.82 21.62 24.26
C ALA A 776 -9.91 22.47 25.18
N LEU A 777 -8.93 23.17 24.63
CA LEU A 777 -8.02 24.02 25.40
C LEU A 777 -8.74 25.20 26.08
N THR A 778 -9.77 25.77 25.44
CA THR A 778 -10.61 26.83 26.03
C THR A 778 -11.37 26.32 27.26
N ILE A 779 -12.00 25.14 27.14
CA ILE A 779 -12.75 24.54 28.25
C ILE A 779 -11.82 24.12 29.38
N MET A 780 -10.70 23.49 29.06
CA MET A 780 -9.70 23.08 30.05
C MET A 780 -9.11 24.28 30.79
N SER A 781 -8.80 25.38 30.09
CA SER A 781 -8.30 26.62 30.70
C SER A 781 -9.24 27.12 31.82
N LYS A 782 -10.54 27.07 31.57
CA LYS A 782 -11.57 27.45 32.55
C LYS A 782 -11.64 26.47 33.73
N ASN A 783 -11.72 25.16 33.43
CA ASN A 783 -11.84 24.12 34.45
C ASN A 783 -10.61 24.09 35.39
N LEU A 784 -9.44 24.22 34.82
CA LEU A 784 -8.16 24.13 35.54
C LEU A 784 -7.61 25.51 36.01
N ARG A 785 -8.28 26.58 35.64
CA ARG A 785 -7.86 27.98 35.93
C ARG A 785 -6.43 28.25 35.48
N ASP A 786 -6.10 27.80 34.25
CA ASP A 786 -4.75 27.91 33.66
C ASP A 786 -4.78 28.81 32.41
N PRO A 787 -4.16 30.00 32.49
CA PRO A 787 -4.14 30.92 31.35
C PRO A 787 -3.30 30.44 30.17
N GLY A 788 -2.26 29.62 30.43
CA GLY A 788 -1.41 29.08 29.38
C GLY A 788 -2.16 28.13 28.40
N LEU A 789 -3.22 27.47 28.85
CA LEU A 789 -4.12 26.71 27.98
C LEU A 789 -4.96 27.61 27.08
N ARG A 790 -5.35 28.80 27.57
CA ARG A 790 -6.07 29.80 26.77
C ARG A 790 -5.14 30.40 25.71
N ASP A 791 -3.90 30.70 26.06
CA ASP A 791 -2.91 31.21 25.11
C ASP A 791 -2.65 30.19 24.01
N ASP A 792 -2.60 28.88 24.35
CA ASP A 792 -2.51 27.81 23.36
C ASP A 792 -3.77 27.70 22.49
N ALA A 793 -4.97 27.94 23.03
CA ALA A 793 -6.19 27.99 22.24
C ALA A 793 -6.15 29.16 21.22
N HIS A 794 -5.65 30.34 21.62
CA HIS A 794 -5.43 31.45 20.69
C HIS A 794 -4.43 31.05 19.60
N ARG A 795 -3.29 30.45 19.97
CA ARG A 795 -2.27 30.00 19.02
C ARG A 795 -2.84 28.94 18.03
N ALA A 796 -3.64 27.98 18.52
CA ALA A 796 -4.33 27.03 17.66
C ALA A 796 -5.30 27.72 16.69
N SER A 797 -6.02 28.77 17.15
CA SER A 797 -6.90 29.55 16.30
C SER A 797 -6.15 30.32 15.21
N GLU A 798 -4.90 30.70 15.43
CA GLU A 798 -4.06 31.40 14.44
C GLU A 798 -3.70 30.51 13.25
N LEU A 799 -3.68 29.19 13.43
CA LEU A 799 -3.44 28.19 12.39
C LEU A 799 -4.64 27.99 11.44
N LEU A 800 -5.81 28.52 11.77
CA LEU A 800 -6.97 28.58 10.89
C LEU A 800 -6.79 29.73 9.87
N THR A 801 -5.89 29.51 8.90
CA THR A 801 -5.57 30.52 7.87
C THR A 801 -6.65 30.61 6.81
N ASP A 802 -6.62 31.70 6.04
CA ASP A 802 -7.58 31.93 4.94
C ASP A 802 -7.49 30.82 3.88
N GLU A 803 -6.28 30.33 3.57
CA GLU A 803 -6.06 29.24 2.62
C GLU A 803 -6.66 27.93 3.15
N LEU A 804 -6.51 27.63 4.44
CA LEU A 804 -7.07 26.45 5.05
C LEU A 804 -8.60 26.49 5.06
N ILE A 805 -9.19 27.67 5.35
CA ILE A 805 -10.63 27.90 5.31
C ILE A 805 -11.15 27.72 3.88
N ALA A 806 -10.51 28.34 2.88
CA ALA A 806 -10.91 28.24 1.49
C ALA A 806 -10.80 26.79 0.94
N ALA A 807 -9.91 25.98 1.48
CA ALA A 807 -9.73 24.58 1.08
C ALA A 807 -10.76 23.62 1.69
N ASP A 808 -11.59 24.08 2.65
CA ASP A 808 -12.58 23.24 3.31
C ASP A 808 -13.70 22.82 2.36
N LYS A 809 -13.90 21.51 2.27
CA LYS A 809 -14.97 20.86 1.49
C LYS A 809 -15.90 20.02 2.34
N ARG A 810 -15.63 19.88 3.64
CA ARG A 810 -16.50 19.11 4.56
C ARG A 810 -17.68 19.92 5.01
N LEU A 811 -17.48 21.19 5.33
CA LEU A 811 -18.48 22.22 5.65
C LEU A 811 -19.29 21.98 6.95
N ASP A 812 -19.30 20.77 7.49
CA ASP A 812 -20.10 20.30 8.61
C ASP A 812 -19.56 20.71 10.00
N VAL A 813 -20.26 20.33 11.06
CA VAL A 813 -19.82 20.62 12.44
C VAL A 813 -18.68 19.72 12.87
N ILE A 814 -18.66 18.46 12.48
CA ILE A 814 -17.61 17.53 12.93
C ILE A 814 -16.26 17.87 12.29
N GLY A 815 -16.20 17.98 10.98
CA GLY A 815 -14.93 18.09 10.25
C GLY A 815 -14.68 19.38 9.51
N GLY A 816 -15.65 20.31 9.45
CA GLY A 816 -15.62 21.49 8.60
C GLY A 816 -15.82 22.84 9.30
N SER A 817 -16.02 23.86 8.47
CA SER A 817 -16.10 25.27 8.85
C SER A 817 -17.23 25.57 9.85
N ALA A 818 -18.38 24.85 9.77
CA ALA A 818 -19.47 25.07 10.72
C ALA A 818 -19.04 24.76 12.16
N GLY A 819 -18.27 23.69 12.37
CA GLY A 819 -17.73 23.36 13.68
C GLY A 819 -16.66 24.34 14.15
N ALA A 820 -15.81 24.78 13.22
CA ALA A 820 -14.79 25.79 13.53
C ALA A 820 -15.40 27.07 14.06
N ILE A 821 -16.50 27.55 13.46
CA ILE A 821 -17.25 28.72 13.93
C ILE A 821 -17.66 28.58 15.39
N LEU A 822 -18.28 27.45 15.74
CA LEU A 822 -18.75 27.19 17.11
C LEU A 822 -17.61 27.26 18.12
N CYS A 823 -16.49 26.68 17.78
CA CYS A 823 -15.30 26.63 18.64
C CYS A 823 -14.62 28.01 18.78
N LEU A 824 -14.50 28.76 17.67
CA LEU A 824 -13.96 30.12 17.68
C LEU A 824 -14.86 31.08 18.47
N LEU A 825 -16.17 30.98 18.28
CA LEU A 825 -17.12 31.81 19.08
C LEU A 825 -17.05 31.46 20.56
N ARG A 826 -16.79 30.22 20.93
CA ARG A 826 -16.58 29.82 22.33
C ARG A 826 -15.31 30.47 22.89
N LEU A 827 -14.20 30.50 22.16
CA LEU A 827 -12.97 31.20 22.56
C LEU A 827 -13.19 32.72 22.61
N TYR A 828 -13.89 33.29 21.62
CA TYR A 828 -14.18 34.74 21.58
C TYR A 828 -14.97 35.21 22.80
N ARG A 829 -15.97 34.44 23.26
CA ARG A 829 -16.77 34.77 24.46
C ARG A 829 -15.92 34.91 25.73
N ASP A 830 -14.79 34.24 25.82
CA ASP A 830 -13.94 34.26 27.02
C ASP A 830 -12.84 35.36 26.95
N GLY A 831 -12.53 35.93 25.78
CA GLY A 831 -11.43 36.86 25.60
C GLY A 831 -11.69 38.04 24.68
N GLN A 832 -12.84 38.15 24.01
CA GLN A 832 -13.25 39.26 23.13
C GLN A 832 -12.20 39.60 22.03
N SER A 833 -11.43 38.60 21.54
CA SER A 833 -10.38 38.82 20.55
C SER A 833 -10.94 39.06 19.16
N GLU A 834 -10.77 40.26 18.60
CA GLU A 834 -11.20 40.60 17.24
C GLU A 834 -10.62 39.71 16.16
N THR A 835 -9.40 39.21 16.34
CA THR A 835 -8.77 38.26 15.38
C THR A 835 -9.48 36.93 15.36
N VAL A 836 -9.93 36.39 16.50
CA VAL A 836 -10.72 35.18 16.63
C VAL A 836 -12.08 35.34 15.97
N LEU A 837 -12.74 36.50 16.23
CA LEU A 837 -14.05 36.80 15.63
C LEU A 837 -13.95 36.88 14.10
N ARG A 838 -12.92 37.56 13.57
CA ARG A 838 -12.70 37.67 12.13
C ARG A 838 -12.53 36.34 11.44
N ARG A 839 -11.82 35.37 12.06
CA ARG A 839 -11.71 34.01 11.56
C ARG A 839 -13.05 33.27 11.55
N ALA A 840 -13.85 33.44 12.59
CA ALA A 840 -15.21 32.86 12.64
C ALA A 840 -16.10 33.43 11.52
N VAL A 841 -16.00 34.75 11.25
CA VAL A 841 -16.71 35.42 10.16
C VAL A 841 -16.26 34.85 8.80
N LYS A 842 -14.96 34.71 8.57
CA LYS A 842 -14.43 34.11 7.33
C LYS A 842 -14.90 32.67 7.09
N CYS A 843 -14.97 31.86 8.14
CA CYS A 843 -15.58 30.53 8.04
C CYS A 843 -17.07 30.62 7.65
N GLY A 844 -17.79 31.59 8.18
CA GLY A 844 -19.19 31.85 7.82
C GLY A 844 -19.38 32.30 6.37
N GLU A 845 -18.52 33.24 5.90
CA GLU A 845 -18.49 33.68 4.51
C GLU A 845 -18.20 32.51 3.56
N HIS A 846 -17.24 31.67 3.91
CA HIS A 846 -16.95 30.46 3.16
C HIS A 846 -18.18 29.52 3.07
N LEU A 847 -18.85 29.26 4.18
CA LEU A 847 -20.08 28.44 4.18
C LEU A 847 -21.15 29.08 3.28
N LEU A 848 -21.36 30.40 3.38
CA LEU A 848 -22.34 31.10 2.54
C LEU A 848 -21.99 30.96 1.04
N ALA A 849 -20.71 31.04 0.69
CA ALA A 849 -20.24 30.87 -0.69
C ALA A 849 -20.41 29.44 -1.23
N GLN A 850 -20.26 28.43 -0.36
CA GLN A 850 -20.41 27.01 -0.73
C GLN A 850 -21.85 26.49 -0.70
N GLY A 851 -22.79 27.27 -0.15
CA GLY A 851 -24.21 26.89 -0.05
C GLY A 851 -24.88 26.83 -1.42
N ARG A 852 -25.49 25.70 -1.73
CA ARG A 852 -26.28 25.49 -2.96
C ARG A 852 -27.69 26.05 -2.76
N LEU A 853 -28.14 26.90 -3.68
CA LEU A 853 -29.52 27.39 -3.72
C LEU A 853 -30.42 26.26 -4.22
N GLY A 854 -31.38 25.86 -3.44
CA GLY A 854 -32.47 24.94 -3.79
C GLY A 854 -33.76 25.70 -4.12
N GLU A 855 -34.89 25.25 -3.57
CA GLU A 855 -36.19 26.00 -3.63
C GLU A 855 -36.05 27.41 -3.04
N PRO A 856 -36.85 28.37 -3.48
CA PRO A 856 -36.79 29.76 -3.01
C PRO A 856 -36.66 29.86 -1.49
N GLY A 857 -35.58 30.49 -1.02
CA GLY A 857 -35.33 30.70 0.40
C GLY A 857 -34.63 29.55 1.13
N ARG A 858 -34.29 28.43 0.46
CA ARG A 858 -33.59 27.29 1.06
C ARG A 858 -32.16 27.14 0.52
N ARG A 859 -31.22 26.98 1.43
CA ARG A 859 -29.85 26.60 1.12
C ARG A 859 -29.54 25.24 1.69
N SER A 860 -28.68 24.49 1.01
CA SER A 860 -28.16 23.23 1.48
C SER A 860 -26.67 23.11 1.22
N TRP A 861 -26.01 22.30 2.02
CA TRP A 861 -24.57 22.05 1.93
C TRP A 861 -24.34 20.55 1.74
N VAL A 862 -23.51 20.21 0.75
CA VAL A 862 -23.10 18.85 0.48
C VAL A 862 -21.62 18.73 0.81
N GLY A 863 -21.32 18.18 1.97
CA GLY A 863 -19.95 17.97 2.42
C GLY A 863 -19.26 16.81 1.71
N GLN A 864 -17.97 16.95 1.41
CA GLN A 864 -17.18 15.87 0.83
C GLN A 864 -17.02 14.72 1.84
N GLY A 865 -17.24 13.48 1.39
CA GLY A 865 -17.13 12.29 2.22
C GLY A 865 -18.42 11.87 2.92
N LEU A 866 -19.51 12.64 2.78
CA LEU A 866 -20.82 12.40 3.42
C LEU A 866 -21.89 11.93 2.41
N GLY A 867 -21.50 11.53 1.22
CA GLY A 867 -22.40 11.15 0.13
C GLY A 867 -22.78 12.32 -0.78
N SER A 868 -23.79 12.12 -1.66
CA SER A 868 -24.23 13.12 -2.65
C SER A 868 -25.40 13.98 -2.17
N ARG A 869 -25.94 13.72 -0.97
CA ARG A 869 -27.12 14.42 -0.43
C ARG A 869 -26.70 15.33 0.72
N ALA A 870 -27.34 16.48 0.82
CA ALA A 870 -27.24 17.34 1.98
C ALA A 870 -27.86 16.65 3.21
N LEU A 871 -27.15 16.70 4.34
CA LEU A 871 -27.61 16.19 5.62
C LEU A 871 -28.14 17.32 6.50
N ASN A 872 -29.18 17.05 7.28
CA ASN A 872 -29.83 18.05 8.14
C ASN A 872 -29.54 17.85 9.63
N GLY A 873 -28.72 16.84 9.99
CA GLY A 873 -28.34 16.59 11.37
C GLY A 873 -27.32 17.62 11.89
N MET A 874 -27.33 17.87 13.19
CA MET A 874 -26.37 18.80 13.82
C MET A 874 -24.90 18.47 13.54
N SER A 875 -24.56 17.19 13.45
CA SER A 875 -23.15 16.75 13.30
C SER A 875 -22.63 16.94 11.88
N HIS A 876 -23.44 16.62 10.88
CA HIS A 876 -23.08 16.55 9.47
C HIS A 876 -23.89 17.49 8.57
N GLY A 877 -24.75 18.33 9.16
CA GLY A 877 -25.37 19.49 8.52
C GLY A 877 -24.49 20.74 8.72
N ALA A 878 -24.58 21.69 7.80
CA ALA A 878 -23.92 22.99 7.93
C ALA A 878 -24.88 24.07 8.39
#